data_e84c3e3659b224918fe535bde1f0fdb3
#
_entry.id   e84c3e3659b224918fe535bde1f0fdb3
#
_cell.length_a   1.000
_cell.length_b   1.000
_cell.length_c   1.000
_cell.angle_alpha   90.00
_cell.angle_beta   90.00
_cell.angle_gamma   90.00
#
_symmetry.space_group_name_H-M   'P 1'
#
loop_
_entity.id
_entity.type
_entity.pdbx_description
1 polymer ?
#
loop_
_entity_poly.entity_id
_entity_poly.type
_entity_poly.pdbx_seq_one_letter_code
_entity_poly.pdbx_strand_id
1 'polypeptide(L)'
;MKKTIYIIIVILLNSNSPIFSQSFFFQQNITSSSDDAEEKFDGSYVTTTSSDIEMMYDSWNSQGMQTVGLRFDNVVVPINATIINAYIQFTADASNSSSVSITIKGENNANSPTFSNTPNNISGRFTTDTSVVWNPSSWSNNSAGTNERTPDLSSIVTEIITSNGWQSGNPITFIITGTGNSSDLRKADSFDESASQSAKLVIEYSPNYNVDLAINSCISPNLNMYPDSATTVQVDIINYGNLDANNYNVSYSINGNLIASEVVNTPLSIGQNISFSFAQTADFRSIGSYILTAEVTILNDEDTLNNILTKNISVINEIDTLFFNQGSHWRYWDVSSNIASGWNDSLFNDDSWPVGYSQLGFGEGDEQTLLNNGLIGYYFRKKVNIIDTGQLNDIYLHMVHDDGAIVYINGQEVLRTEMIPLGAINNATPARQSINEDNENNFYTYKISSSYFTNGINTIAISIRNRSASNNDVSFDCYITPSFLYDYDGPYVSYNNGIIIVNEITPSGLITNTYNSSNGLQLTCTLPHMNTSFSFNLKSQIVTEPSTYPITPSKFLAISDFDGHIEGFTMILRREGIIDSAFNWIYGNGHLIISGDLFDRGFHITECMWLLYKLETEAQLQGGKVHLILGNHEIMNMTDDWRYVEVKYFNNASLMGKRMAELYDSDTELGRWLRSKNIIEKVGKYAFLHGGISPQLAALNLTYDEINDYGRIEINGLSCPNNDCITVNGSNGIYWYRGMVYQTLTQQQVDEFLDSLDVQRVIVGHTKGSTIRSMYNDRVMAIDMYHVDNFNNGYMEALQFELGCFYIFHTDNVNDTYTLLGDCDSYSNVLDANVNNGFNIFPNPNSNILNIKFPFEKLGLSNYKVIDVNGSIISSGVINSELSNIDMSSYSEGTYILTITNSKKVITGTFILKH
;
A
#
# COMPACT_ATOMS: atom_id res chain seq x y z
N MET A 1 24.65 1.56 6.15
CA MET A 1 25.45 0.84 5.16
C MET A 1 26.92 0.94 5.56
N LYS A 2 27.61 -0.18 5.81
CA LYS A 2 29.10 -0.12 5.85
C LYS A 2 29.54 0.22 4.44
N LYS A 3 30.00 1.46 4.21
CA LYS A 3 30.64 1.83 2.95
C LYS A 3 31.92 1.03 2.86
N THR A 4 31.92 -0.07 2.12
CA THR A 4 33.13 -0.84 1.85
C THR A 4 33.78 -0.21 0.63
N ILE A 5 34.77 0.65 0.87
CA ILE A 5 35.67 1.11 -0.18
C ILE A 5 36.55 -0.09 -0.51
N TYR A 6 36.31 -0.77 -1.62
CA TYR A 6 37.20 -1.80 -2.14
C TYR A 6 38.30 -1.13 -2.93
N ILE A 7 39.49 -0.99 -2.27
CA ILE A 7 40.74 -0.66 -2.97
C ILE A 7 41.24 -1.97 -3.56
N ILE A 8 41.04 -2.18 -4.86
CA ILE A 8 41.69 -3.29 -5.59
C ILE A 8 43.09 -2.84 -5.96
N ILE A 9 44.08 -3.26 -5.18
CA ILE A 9 45.49 -3.09 -5.53
C ILE A 9 45.86 -4.19 -6.52
N VAL A 10 46.05 -3.83 -7.79
CA VAL A 10 46.71 -4.69 -8.79
C VAL A 10 48.21 -4.45 -8.72
N ILE A 11 48.91 -5.28 -7.96
CA ILE A 11 50.38 -5.26 -7.94
C ILE A 11 50.88 -6.00 -9.19
N LEU A 12 51.30 -5.25 -10.21
CA LEU A 12 52.13 -5.77 -11.31
C LEU A 12 53.59 -5.54 -10.94
N LEU A 13 54.26 -6.57 -10.42
CA LEU A 13 55.70 -6.59 -10.28
C LEU A 13 56.34 -6.74 -11.65
N ASN A 14 56.84 -5.65 -12.25
CA ASN A 14 57.82 -5.69 -13.29
C ASN A 14 58.87 -4.59 -13.06
N SER A 15 60.12 -5.03 -13.02
CA SER A 15 61.31 -4.23 -12.83
C SER A 15 61.58 -3.29 -14.02
N ASN A 16 61.86 -2.00 -13.70
CA ASN A 16 62.32 -0.94 -14.60
C ASN A 16 61.27 -0.31 -15.52
N SER A 17 60.45 0.55 -14.92
CA SER A 17 59.65 1.54 -15.65
C SER A 17 59.39 2.78 -14.77
N PRO A 18 59.09 3.97 -15.36
CA PRO A 18 58.98 5.22 -14.62
C PRO A 18 57.88 5.16 -13.57
N ILE A 19 58.02 5.98 -12.53
CA ILE A 19 57.12 6.14 -11.42
C ILE A 19 55.67 6.29 -11.98
N PHE A 20 54.86 5.22 -11.94
CA PHE A 20 53.43 5.32 -12.17
C PHE A 20 52.80 5.91 -10.93
N SER A 21 52.22 7.07 -11.03
CA SER A 21 51.31 7.61 -10.03
C SER A 21 50.24 6.56 -9.72
N GLN A 22 50.04 6.22 -8.47
CA GLN A 22 49.01 5.30 -8.02
C GLN A 22 47.66 5.94 -8.28
N SER A 23 46.73 5.23 -8.92
CA SER A 23 45.35 5.69 -9.09
C SER A 23 44.45 5.19 -7.97
N PHE A 24 43.54 6.03 -7.59
CA PHE A 24 42.51 5.78 -6.57
C PHE A 24 41.15 5.72 -7.24
N PHE A 25 40.18 5.03 -6.60
CA PHE A 25 38.84 4.91 -7.09
C PHE A 25 37.83 5.39 -6.05
N PHE A 26 37.01 6.35 -6.45
CA PHE A 26 35.76 6.67 -5.75
C PHE A 26 34.63 6.00 -6.50
N GLN A 27 33.68 5.37 -5.78
CA GLN A 27 32.47 4.85 -6.36
C GLN A 27 31.31 4.91 -5.35
N GLN A 28 30.16 5.37 -5.82
CA GLN A 28 28.97 5.49 -4.98
C GLN A 28 27.71 5.50 -5.83
N ASN A 29 26.67 4.79 -5.39
CA ASN A 29 25.32 4.91 -5.91
C ASN A 29 24.66 6.19 -5.38
N ILE A 30 23.52 6.60 -5.96
CA ILE A 30 22.64 7.60 -5.37
C ILE A 30 22.25 7.12 -3.97
N THR A 31 22.08 8.03 -3.01
CA THR A 31 21.91 7.71 -1.59
C THR A 31 20.61 8.25 -0.98
N SER A 32 19.81 8.98 -1.74
CA SER A 32 18.54 9.57 -1.28
C SER A 32 17.63 9.88 -2.47
N SER A 33 16.32 9.78 -2.32
CA SER A 33 15.30 10.19 -3.29
C SER A 33 15.47 11.64 -3.78
N SER A 34 16.03 12.53 -2.96
CA SER A 34 16.31 13.91 -3.34
C SER A 34 17.57 14.09 -4.16
N ASP A 35 18.26 13.00 -4.52
CA ASP A 35 19.54 13.01 -5.23
C ASP A 35 19.45 12.45 -6.67
N ASP A 36 18.31 11.87 -7.06
CA ASP A 36 17.90 11.68 -8.44
C ASP A 36 16.53 12.33 -8.68
N ALA A 37 16.42 13.02 -9.80
CA ALA A 37 15.22 13.80 -10.07
C ALA A 37 15.00 13.98 -11.57
N GLU A 38 13.73 14.10 -11.93
CA GLU A 38 13.30 14.38 -13.29
C GLU A 38 12.53 15.68 -13.33
N GLU A 39 12.78 16.47 -14.34
CA GLU A 39 12.12 17.75 -14.58
C GLU A 39 11.57 17.77 -15.99
N LYS A 40 10.28 18.08 -16.11
CA LYS A 40 9.69 18.33 -17.42
C LYS A 40 10.45 19.45 -18.16
N PHE A 41 10.71 19.28 -19.44
CA PHE A 41 11.56 20.17 -20.23
C PHE A 41 11.17 21.66 -20.16
N ASP A 42 9.90 21.98 -19.93
CA ASP A 42 9.42 23.36 -19.75
C ASP A 42 9.63 23.89 -18.32
N GLY A 43 10.22 23.10 -17.43
CA GLY A 43 10.50 23.43 -16.03
C GLY A 43 9.29 23.46 -15.10
N SER A 44 8.10 23.14 -15.60
CA SER A 44 6.84 23.31 -14.85
C SER A 44 6.60 22.25 -13.77
N TYR A 45 7.24 21.09 -13.87
CA TYR A 45 7.06 19.97 -12.95
C TYR A 45 8.40 19.30 -12.67
N VAL A 46 8.68 19.00 -11.42
CA VAL A 46 9.84 18.23 -10.95
C VAL A 46 9.35 17.13 -10.03
N THR A 47 9.91 15.94 -10.17
CA THR A 47 9.72 14.82 -9.25
C THR A 47 11.05 14.32 -8.72
N THR A 48 11.10 13.97 -7.43
CA THR A 48 12.26 13.38 -6.76
C THR A 48 11.94 11.98 -6.20
N THR A 49 10.80 11.40 -6.60
CA THR A 49 10.31 10.10 -6.09
C THR A 49 9.79 9.24 -7.24
N SER A 50 10.40 9.34 -8.42
CA SER A 50 10.08 8.47 -9.54
C SER A 50 10.71 7.10 -9.34
N SER A 51 9.97 6.02 -9.62
CA SER A 51 10.48 4.65 -9.55
C SER A 51 11.52 4.33 -10.62
N ASP A 52 11.61 5.13 -11.68
CA ASP A 52 12.58 4.98 -12.76
C ASP A 52 13.10 6.34 -13.22
N ILE A 53 14.24 6.35 -13.90
CA ILE A 53 14.83 7.55 -14.54
C ILE A 53 14.65 7.46 -16.04
N GLU A 54 13.78 8.32 -16.58
CA GLU A 54 13.52 8.37 -18.02
C GLU A 54 14.36 9.41 -18.75
N MET A 55 15.45 8.93 -19.32
CA MET A 55 16.30 9.72 -20.22
C MET A 55 15.84 9.52 -21.66
N MET A 56 15.26 10.38 -22.34
CA MET A 56 15.00 11.83 -22.32
C MET A 56 13.50 12.08 -22.46
N TYR A 57 12.64 11.08 -22.34
CA TYR A 57 11.22 11.22 -22.57
C TYR A 57 10.42 10.35 -21.61
N ASP A 58 9.53 10.97 -20.83
CA ASP A 58 8.54 10.28 -20.00
C ASP A 58 7.17 10.32 -20.69
N SER A 59 6.56 9.17 -20.86
CA SER A 59 5.22 9.01 -21.43
C SER A 59 4.11 9.11 -20.36
N TRP A 60 4.46 9.04 -19.09
CA TRP A 60 3.51 9.10 -17.98
C TRP A 60 2.88 10.50 -17.88
N ASN A 61 1.57 10.55 -17.73
CA ASN A 61 0.80 11.79 -17.52
C ASN A 61 1.18 12.95 -18.48
N SER A 62 1.63 12.63 -19.69
CA SER A 62 2.04 13.62 -20.70
C SER A 62 3.22 14.50 -20.26
N GLN A 63 4.13 13.99 -19.42
CA GLN A 63 5.31 14.73 -19.00
C GLN A 63 6.22 15.09 -20.20
N GLY A 64 6.39 14.16 -21.14
CA GLY A 64 7.11 14.43 -22.39
C GLY A 64 8.62 14.48 -22.21
N MET A 65 9.29 15.43 -22.85
CA MET A 65 10.75 15.60 -22.75
C MET A 65 11.16 15.93 -21.32
N GLN A 66 12.23 15.27 -20.84
CA GLN A 66 12.77 15.41 -19.50
C GLN A 66 14.15 16.04 -19.45
N THR A 67 14.45 16.74 -18.35
CA THR A 67 15.78 17.07 -17.87
C THR A 67 16.02 16.25 -16.61
N VAL A 68 17.06 15.43 -16.58
CA VAL A 68 17.37 14.56 -15.44
C VAL A 68 18.51 15.14 -14.63
N GLY A 69 18.37 15.14 -13.31
CA GLY A 69 19.40 15.53 -12.35
C GLY A 69 19.87 14.30 -11.56
N LEU A 70 21.19 14.10 -11.47
CA LEU A 70 21.80 13.06 -10.64
C LEU A 70 22.86 13.70 -9.73
N ARG A 71 22.67 13.64 -8.44
CA ARG A 71 23.55 14.19 -7.42
C ARG A 71 24.19 13.04 -6.64
N PHE A 72 25.51 13.05 -6.58
CA PHE A 72 26.30 12.09 -5.81
C PHE A 72 26.88 12.80 -4.61
N ASP A 73 26.44 12.40 -3.44
CA ASP A 73 26.83 12.99 -2.16
C ASP A 73 28.23 12.52 -1.72
N ASN A 74 28.87 13.29 -0.84
CA ASN A 74 30.15 12.93 -0.18
C ASN A 74 31.19 12.36 -1.14
N VAL A 75 31.49 13.10 -2.24
CA VAL A 75 32.51 12.69 -3.21
C VAL A 75 33.88 12.97 -2.67
N VAL A 76 34.56 11.93 -2.16
CA VAL A 76 35.87 12.04 -1.53
C VAL A 76 36.99 12.03 -2.59
N VAL A 77 37.07 13.09 -3.39
CA VAL A 77 38.11 13.35 -4.37
C VAL A 77 38.84 14.64 -3.98
N PRO A 78 40.16 14.61 -3.74
CA PRO A 78 40.92 15.78 -3.34
C PRO A 78 40.82 16.94 -4.32
N ILE A 79 40.89 18.17 -3.80
CA ILE A 79 40.98 19.37 -4.65
C ILE A 79 42.19 19.27 -5.58
N ASN A 80 42.07 19.67 -6.84
CA ASN A 80 43.07 19.60 -7.90
C ASN A 80 43.63 18.20 -8.19
N ALA A 81 42.98 17.13 -7.78
CA ALA A 81 43.33 15.78 -8.21
C ALA A 81 43.28 15.67 -9.74
N THR A 82 44.18 14.87 -10.30
CA THR A 82 44.11 14.55 -11.73
C THR A 82 43.07 13.45 -11.94
N ILE A 83 41.99 13.75 -12.62
CA ILE A 83 40.95 12.77 -12.95
C ILE A 83 41.41 11.97 -14.17
N ILE A 84 41.60 10.68 -13.98
CA ILE A 84 42.08 9.75 -15.02
C ILE A 84 40.89 9.28 -15.87
N ASN A 85 39.76 8.95 -15.23
CA ASN A 85 38.55 8.53 -15.88
C ASN A 85 37.36 8.78 -14.93
N ALA A 86 36.19 9.11 -15.47
CA ALA A 86 34.95 9.20 -14.67
C ALA A 86 33.78 8.76 -15.53
N TYR A 87 32.81 8.06 -14.93
CA TYR A 87 31.60 7.67 -15.62
C TYR A 87 30.46 7.40 -14.64
N ILE A 88 29.20 7.45 -15.15
CA ILE A 88 28.03 6.99 -14.46
C ILE A 88 27.65 5.62 -15.04
N GLN A 89 27.49 4.62 -14.18
CA GLN A 89 26.94 3.31 -14.51
C GLN A 89 25.47 3.29 -14.13
N PHE A 90 24.60 2.97 -15.08
CA PHE A 90 23.18 2.74 -14.87
C PHE A 90 22.86 1.24 -14.83
N THR A 91 21.78 0.89 -14.17
CA THR A 91 21.05 -0.37 -14.38
C THR A 91 19.82 -0.06 -15.21
N ALA A 92 19.54 -0.88 -16.21
CA ALA A 92 18.40 -0.65 -17.10
C ALA A 92 17.10 -1.18 -16.49
N ASP A 93 16.14 -0.32 -16.24
CA ASP A 93 14.78 -0.71 -15.84
C ASP A 93 13.96 -1.31 -16.99
N ALA A 94 14.29 -0.99 -18.23
CA ALA A 94 13.55 -1.50 -19.39
C ALA A 94 14.45 -1.82 -20.59
N SER A 95 13.99 -2.71 -21.47
CA SER A 95 14.63 -2.96 -22.75
C SER A 95 14.29 -1.86 -23.76
N ASN A 96 15.31 -1.06 -24.16
CA ASN A 96 15.17 0.03 -25.11
C ASN A 96 16.21 -0.07 -26.23
N SER A 97 15.80 -0.03 -27.50
CA SER A 97 16.69 -0.21 -28.65
C SER A 97 16.71 0.95 -29.63
N SER A 98 15.89 1.97 -29.44
CA SER A 98 15.85 3.17 -30.28
C SER A 98 17.07 4.06 -30.11
N SER A 99 17.30 4.97 -31.04
CA SER A 99 18.40 5.93 -30.95
C SER A 99 18.01 7.15 -30.14
N VAL A 100 18.79 7.47 -29.13
CA VAL A 100 18.62 8.68 -28.29
C VAL A 100 19.97 9.41 -28.25
N SER A 101 19.95 10.74 -28.23
CA SER A 101 21.15 11.58 -28.08
C SER A 101 21.05 12.37 -26.80
N ILE A 102 21.96 12.12 -25.87
CA ILE A 102 22.03 12.63 -24.52
C ILE A 102 23.22 13.58 -24.41
N THR A 103 23.00 14.72 -23.73
CA THR A 103 24.07 15.66 -23.38
C THR A 103 24.20 15.72 -21.87
N ILE A 104 25.37 15.45 -21.34
CA ILE A 104 25.67 15.44 -19.91
C ILE A 104 26.54 16.67 -19.60
N LYS A 105 26.14 17.44 -18.59
CA LYS A 105 26.89 18.55 -17.98
C LYS A 105 26.94 18.36 -16.47
N GLY A 106 27.91 18.98 -15.82
CA GLY A 106 27.92 19.11 -14.36
C GLY A 106 27.20 20.37 -13.91
N GLU A 107 26.72 20.43 -12.67
CA GLU A 107 26.40 21.69 -12.03
C GLU A 107 27.70 22.42 -11.66
N ASN A 108 27.85 23.66 -12.10
CA ASN A 108 29.00 24.50 -11.73
C ASN A 108 28.82 25.08 -10.34
N ASN A 109 28.85 24.19 -9.33
CA ASN A 109 28.66 24.51 -7.93
C ASN A 109 29.54 23.58 -7.09
N ALA A 110 30.42 24.15 -6.31
CA ALA A 110 31.33 23.38 -5.46
C ALA A 110 30.65 22.59 -4.34
N ASN A 111 29.40 22.93 -3.97
CA ASN A 111 28.64 22.24 -2.97
C ASN A 111 27.14 22.27 -3.38
N SER A 112 26.77 21.36 -4.27
CA SER A 112 25.47 21.29 -4.89
C SER A 112 24.38 20.90 -3.86
N PRO A 113 23.26 21.64 -3.74
CA PRO A 113 22.14 21.27 -2.90
C PRO A 113 21.36 20.07 -3.49
N THR A 114 20.65 19.34 -2.66
CA THR A 114 19.69 18.30 -3.07
C THR A 114 18.61 18.86 -4.00
N PHE A 115 17.94 18.00 -4.74
CA PHE A 115 16.78 18.40 -5.55
C PHE A 115 15.53 18.59 -4.70
N SER A 116 14.57 19.30 -5.26
CA SER A 116 13.26 19.53 -4.64
C SER A 116 12.19 19.64 -5.73
N ASN A 117 10.95 19.37 -5.40
CA ASN A 117 9.80 19.41 -6.31
C ASN A 117 9.37 20.85 -6.70
N THR A 118 10.31 21.79 -6.71
CA THR A 118 10.04 23.18 -7.13
C THR A 118 10.33 23.37 -8.62
N PRO A 119 9.49 24.09 -9.37
CA PRO A 119 9.72 24.34 -10.80
C PRO A 119 11.11 24.93 -11.09
N ASN A 120 11.74 24.45 -12.17
CA ASN A 120 13.08 24.79 -12.61
C ASN A 120 14.19 24.43 -11.60
N ASN A 121 14.00 23.41 -10.77
CA ASN A 121 15.00 23.03 -9.76
C ASN A 121 16.22 22.34 -10.38
N ILE A 122 16.06 21.70 -11.55
CA ILE A 122 17.17 21.08 -12.30
C ILE A 122 17.64 22.01 -13.41
N SER A 123 16.76 22.43 -14.31
CA SER A 123 17.08 23.23 -15.49
C SER A 123 17.57 24.65 -15.15
N GLY A 124 17.21 25.16 -13.98
CA GLY A 124 17.64 26.48 -13.48
C GLY A 124 19.07 26.50 -12.90
N ARG A 125 19.74 25.35 -12.75
CA ARG A 125 21.10 25.28 -12.19
C ARG A 125 22.15 25.73 -13.20
N PHE A 126 23.18 26.43 -12.73
CA PHE A 126 24.30 26.81 -13.57
C PHE A 126 25.14 25.58 -13.93
N THR A 127 25.38 25.35 -15.22
CA THR A 127 26.14 24.18 -15.69
C THR A 127 27.59 24.49 -15.99
N THR A 128 28.43 23.44 -16.00
CA THR A 128 29.83 23.49 -16.47
C THR A 128 29.91 23.97 -17.94
N ASP A 129 31.04 24.58 -18.31
CA ASP A 129 31.32 24.91 -19.70
C ASP A 129 31.56 23.63 -20.53
N THR A 130 32.17 22.62 -19.93
CA THR A 130 32.36 21.30 -20.52
C THR A 130 31.07 20.50 -20.57
N SER A 131 30.93 19.70 -21.60
CA SER A 131 29.83 18.77 -21.78
C SER A 131 30.25 17.50 -22.52
N VAL A 132 29.55 16.40 -22.27
CA VAL A 132 29.77 15.12 -22.94
C VAL A 132 28.52 14.67 -23.66
N VAL A 133 28.63 14.34 -24.95
CA VAL A 133 27.51 13.78 -25.71
C VAL A 133 27.58 12.26 -25.63
N TRP A 134 26.48 11.65 -25.32
CA TRP A 134 26.29 10.21 -25.19
C TRP A 134 25.17 9.70 -26.11
N ASN A 135 25.52 8.72 -26.94
CA ASN A 135 24.55 8.01 -27.80
C ASN A 135 24.52 6.53 -27.33
N PRO A 136 23.77 6.19 -26.30
CA PRO A 136 23.81 4.85 -25.69
C PRO A 136 23.35 3.78 -26.68
N SER A 137 24.01 2.63 -26.66
CA SER A 137 23.58 1.41 -27.35
C SER A 137 22.23 0.92 -26.82
N SER A 138 21.67 -0.13 -27.43
CA SER A 138 20.48 -0.79 -26.92
C SER A 138 20.68 -1.33 -25.50
N TRP A 139 19.69 -1.14 -24.64
CA TRP A 139 19.66 -1.66 -23.27
C TRP A 139 18.75 -2.89 -23.20
N SER A 140 19.06 -3.79 -22.29
CA SER A 140 18.20 -4.92 -21.93
C SER A 140 17.80 -4.79 -20.47
N ASN A 141 16.56 -5.10 -20.13
CA ASN A 141 16.07 -5.01 -18.76
C ASN A 141 17.01 -5.70 -17.76
N ASN A 142 17.25 -5.07 -16.61
CA ASN A 142 18.18 -5.49 -15.55
C ASN A 142 19.66 -5.61 -16.00
N SER A 143 20.07 -4.99 -17.13
CA SER A 143 21.48 -4.97 -17.53
C SER A 143 22.21 -3.76 -16.96
N ALA A 144 23.46 -3.98 -16.53
CA ALA A 144 24.36 -2.95 -15.99
C ALA A 144 25.79 -3.12 -16.55
N GLY A 145 25.91 -3.23 -17.87
CA GLY A 145 27.16 -3.45 -18.58
C GLY A 145 27.74 -2.15 -19.16
N THR A 146 28.60 -2.34 -20.18
CA THR A 146 29.22 -1.21 -20.88
C THR A 146 28.24 -0.40 -21.73
N ASN A 147 27.09 -0.97 -22.09
CA ASN A 147 26.07 -0.27 -22.88
C ASN A 147 25.30 0.74 -22.02
N GLU A 148 25.14 0.44 -20.73
CA GLU A 148 24.46 1.24 -19.73
C GLU A 148 25.41 2.23 -19.01
N ARG A 149 26.60 2.40 -19.54
CA ARG A 149 27.64 3.28 -19.00
C ARG A 149 27.79 4.53 -19.87
N THR A 150 27.95 5.69 -19.24
CA THR A 150 28.27 6.94 -19.94
C THR A 150 29.68 6.87 -20.56
N PRO A 151 29.97 7.70 -21.56
CA PRO A 151 31.35 8.02 -21.92
C PRO A 151 32.12 8.61 -20.74
N ASP A 152 33.43 8.80 -20.94
CA ASP A 152 34.27 9.45 -19.94
C ASP A 152 33.81 10.89 -19.63
N LEU A 153 33.52 11.14 -18.34
CA LEU A 153 33.08 12.42 -17.78
C LEU A 153 34.23 13.15 -17.06
N SER A 154 35.50 12.72 -17.20
CA SER A 154 36.64 13.29 -16.47
C SER A 154 36.80 14.80 -16.65
N SER A 155 36.49 15.33 -17.81
CA SER A 155 36.53 16.76 -18.08
C SER A 155 35.52 17.56 -17.26
N ILE A 156 34.29 17.03 -17.07
CA ILE A 156 33.25 17.65 -16.27
C ILE A 156 33.62 17.59 -14.78
N VAL A 157 34.04 16.42 -14.31
CA VAL A 157 34.49 16.25 -12.93
C VAL A 157 35.69 17.15 -12.60
N THR A 158 36.67 17.26 -13.50
CA THR A 158 37.82 18.16 -13.33
C THR A 158 37.38 19.62 -13.20
N GLU A 159 36.45 20.08 -14.02
CA GLU A 159 35.93 21.47 -13.93
C GLU A 159 35.31 21.73 -12.57
N ILE A 160 34.54 20.78 -12.02
CA ILE A 160 33.86 20.93 -10.72
C ILE A 160 34.89 20.94 -9.58
N ILE A 161 35.81 19.96 -9.52
CA ILE A 161 36.74 19.82 -8.39
C ILE A 161 37.84 20.91 -8.37
N THR A 162 38.04 21.61 -9.50
CA THR A 162 38.92 22.78 -9.57
C THR A 162 38.22 24.11 -9.35
N SER A 163 36.89 24.10 -9.18
CA SER A 163 36.12 25.30 -8.92
C SER A 163 36.41 25.85 -7.54
N ASN A 164 36.29 27.19 -7.40
CA ASN A 164 36.53 27.84 -6.11
C ASN A 164 35.51 27.40 -5.06
N GLY A 165 35.95 26.81 -3.98
CA GLY A 165 35.14 26.33 -2.86
C GLY A 165 34.93 24.81 -2.84
N TRP A 166 35.44 24.05 -3.84
CA TRP A 166 35.42 22.60 -3.76
C TRP A 166 36.23 22.10 -2.54
N GLN A 167 35.64 21.14 -1.85
CA GLN A 167 36.29 20.38 -0.78
C GLN A 167 36.00 18.88 -0.98
N SER A 168 36.96 18.03 -0.64
CA SER A 168 36.74 16.58 -0.61
C SER A 168 35.57 16.24 0.31
N GLY A 169 34.62 15.47 -0.16
CA GLY A 169 33.36 15.20 0.52
C GLY A 169 32.16 16.06 0.07
N ASN A 170 32.40 17.08 -0.75
CA ASN A 170 31.28 17.81 -1.36
C ASN A 170 30.55 16.97 -2.42
N PRO A 171 29.26 17.23 -2.67
CA PRO A 171 28.52 16.54 -3.70
C PRO A 171 28.87 17.00 -5.11
N ILE A 172 28.78 16.07 -6.08
CA ILE A 172 28.84 16.37 -7.52
C ILE A 172 27.46 16.10 -8.14
N THR A 173 26.95 17.04 -8.90
CA THR A 173 25.69 16.91 -9.61
C THR A 173 25.89 16.95 -11.12
N PHE A 174 25.23 16.01 -11.81
CA PHE A 174 25.16 15.98 -13.27
C PHE A 174 23.75 16.37 -13.71
N ILE A 175 23.67 17.16 -14.79
CA ILE A 175 22.45 17.59 -15.44
C ILE A 175 22.44 16.97 -16.83
N ILE A 176 21.43 16.18 -17.11
CA ILE A 176 21.31 15.35 -18.31
C ILE A 176 20.15 15.89 -19.15
N THR A 177 20.45 16.26 -20.37
CA THR A 177 19.48 16.76 -21.35
C THR A 177 19.68 16.05 -22.68
N GLY A 178 18.76 16.19 -23.61
CA GLY A 178 18.95 15.59 -24.93
C GLY A 178 17.73 15.69 -25.81
N THR A 179 17.61 14.76 -26.75
CA THR A 179 16.47 14.67 -27.68
C THR A 179 15.93 13.25 -27.65
N GLY A 180 14.61 13.13 -27.54
CA GLY A 180 13.91 11.84 -27.54
C GLY A 180 12.41 12.04 -27.84
N ASN A 181 11.67 10.95 -27.90
CA ASN A 181 10.22 10.89 -28.03
C ASN A 181 9.72 9.61 -27.35
N SER A 182 8.47 9.33 -27.38
CA SER A 182 7.85 8.18 -26.67
C SER A 182 8.44 6.80 -27.01
N SER A 183 9.24 6.69 -28.06
CA SER A 183 9.97 5.48 -28.44
C SER A 183 11.49 5.61 -28.36
N ASP A 184 12.03 6.84 -28.22
CA ASP A 184 13.46 7.14 -28.23
C ASP A 184 13.88 7.61 -26.83
N LEU A 185 14.03 6.66 -25.91
CA LEU A 185 14.37 6.90 -24.51
C LEU A 185 15.30 5.80 -23.96
N ARG A 186 15.85 6.03 -22.75
CA ARG A 186 16.46 5.00 -21.91
C ARG A 186 15.86 5.12 -20.52
N LYS A 187 15.45 3.99 -19.97
CA LYS A 187 14.96 3.87 -18.60
C LYS A 187 15.99 3.20 -17.72
N ALA A 188 16.30 3.80 -16.59
CA ALA A 188 17.21 3.28 -15.60
C ALA A 188 16.52 3.21 -14.23
N ASP A 189 16.97 2.27 -13.40
CA ASP A 189 16.49 2.19 -12.02
C ASP A 189 16.83 3.48 -11.26
N SER A 190 15.87 4.02 -10.53
CA SER A 190 16.05 5.15 -9.61
C SER A 190 16.46 4.66 -8.21
N PHE A 191 16.73 5.60 -7.31
CA PHE A 191 16.90 5.27 -5.89
C PHE A 191 15.61 4.70 -5.29
N ASP A 192 14.44 5.23 -5.67
CA ASP A 192 13.13 4.84 -5.15
C ASP A 192 12.67 3.46 -5.63
N GLU A 193 13.10 3.00 -6.82
CA GLU A 193 12.91 1.62 -7.25
C GLU A 193 13.86 0.68 -6.52
N SER A 194 15.18 1.00 -6.55
CA SER A 194 16.21 0.16 -5.95
C SER A 194 17.47 0.94 -5.64
N ALA A 195 17.69 1.30 -4.39
CA ALA A 195 18.89 2.01 -3.95
C ALA A 195 20.21 1.33 -4.36
N SER A 196 20.23 0.01 -4.45
CA SER A 196 21.42 -0.77 -4.85
C SER A 196 21.66 -0.80 -6.36
N GLN A 197 20.64 -0.56 -7.17
CA GLN A 197 20.67 -0.54 -8.64
C GLN A 197 20.62 0.88 -9.21
N SER A 198 20.40 1.89 -8.37
CA SER A 198 20.42 3.30 -8.75
C SER A 198 21.71 3.70 -9.44
N ALA A 199 21.71 4.82 -10.15
CA ALA A 199 22.89 5.33 -10.85
C ALA A 199 24.12 5.39 -9.95
N LYS A 200 25.27 4.91 -10.47
CA LYS A 200 26.53 4.82 -9.73
C LYS A 200 27.60 5.68 -10.39
N LEU A 201 28.13 6.66 -9.67
CA LEU A 201 29.30 7.41 -10.10
C LEU A 201 30.58 6.63 -9.77
N VAL A 202 31.47 6.53 -10.76
CA VAL A 202 32.80 5.98 -10.59
C VAL A 202 33.82 7.01 -11.07
N ILE A 203 34.81 7.35 -10.24
CA ILE A 203 35.90 8.26 -10.57
C ILE A 203 37.24 7.58 -10.27
N GLU A 204 38.12 7.51 -11.27
CA GLU A 204 39.50 7.13 -11.11
C GLU A 204 40.36 8.41 -11.12
N TYR A 205 41.15 8.63 -10.07
CA TYR A 205 41.95 9.83 -9.94
C TYR A 205 43.33 9.56 -9.34
N SER A 206 44.23 10.51 -9.50
CA SER A 206 45.51 10.57 -8.82
C SER A 206 45.60 11.88 -8.03
N PRO A 207 45.85 11.84 -6.71
CA PRO A 207 46.05 13.06 -5.93
C PRO A 207 47.30 13.81 -6.39
N ASN A 208 47.23 15.13 -6.31
CA ASN A 208 48.36 15.99 -6.68
C ASN A 208 49.21 16.40 -5.47
N TYR A 209 48.86 15.97 -4.27
CA TYR A 209 49.57 16.28 -3.04
C TYR A 209 50.67 15.24 -2.78
N ASN A 210 51.82 15.69 -2.28
CA ASN A 210 52.88 14.78 -1.84
C ASN A 210 52.61 14.23 -0.45
N VAL A 211 52.14 15.11 0.44
CA VAL A 211 51.76 14.75 1.82
C VAL A 211 50.35 15.25 2.07
N ASP A 212 49.46 14.34 2.43
CA ASP A 212 48.06 14.63 2.73
C ASP A 212 47.47 13.49 3.59
N LEU A 213 47.20 13.77 4.85
CA LEU A 213 46.50 12.86 5.77
C LEU A 213 45.13 13.40 6.13
N ALA A 214 44.14 12.54 6.14
CA ALA A 214 42.78 12.92 6.54
C ALA A 214 42.21 12.03 7.65
N ILE A 215 41.31 12.59 8.46
CA ILE A 215 40.39 11.79 9.29
C ILE A 215 39.18 11.41 8.45
N ASN A 216 39.12 10.16 8.04
CA ASN A 216 38.03 9.65 7.18
C ASN A 216 36.73 9.44 7.93
N SER A 217 36.81 8.95 9.18
CA SER A 217 35.61 8.71 10.02
C SER A 217 35.95 8.65 11.51
N CYS A 218 34.92 8.83 12.35
CA CYS A 218 34.99 8.53 13.77
C CYS A 218 34.08 7.32 14.07
N ILE A 219 34.72 6.16 14.29
CA ILE A 219 34.04 4.87 14.53
C ILE A 219 33.38 4.86 15.91
N SER A 220 34.09 5.32 16.93
CA SER A 220 33.61 5.39 18.32
C SER A 220 33.95 6.75 18.94
N PRO A 221 33.06 7.31 19.77
CA PRO A 221 31.75 6.84 20.21
C PRO A 221 30.64 6.96 19.13
N ASN A 222 29.48 6.32 19.37
CA ASN A 222 28.28 6.50 18.55
C ASN A 222 27.67 7.91 18.71
N LEU A 223 26.77 8.31 17.80
CA LEU A 223 26.06 9.61 17.86
C LEU A 223 25.22 9.73 19.13
N ASN A 224 24.56 8.64 19.54
CA ASN A 224 23.78 8.54 20.78
C ASN A 224 24.39 7.46 21.66
N MET A 225 24.51 7.74 22.95
CA MET A 225 25.05 6.80 23.92
C MET A 225 24.49 7.06 25.32
N TYR A 226 24.63 6.07 26.17
CA TYR A 226 24.36 6.22 27.60
C TYR A 226 25.61 6.67 28.35
N PRO A 227 25.45 7.17 29.60
CA PRO A 227 26.59 7.62 30.39
C PRO A 227 27.67 6.55 30.55
N ASP A 228 28.90 6.89 30.18
CA ASP A 228 30.09 6.06 30.34
C ASP A 228 31.30 6.89 30.75
N SER A 229 32.10 6.38 31.66
CA SER A 229 33.27 7.07 32.21
C SER A 229 34.60 6.78 31.47
N ALA A 230 34.56 5.81 30.53
CA ALA A 230 35.77 5.31 29.89
C ALA A 230 35.57 4.89 28.44
N THR A 231 34.88 5.70 27.68
CA THR A 231 34.58 5.44 26.26
C THR A 231 35.83 5.52 25.41
N THR A 232 36.15 4.45 24.69
CA THR A 232 37.28 4.46 23.74
C THR A 232 36.92 5.31 22.51
N VAL A 233 37.78 6.26 22.16
CA VAL A 233 37.64 7.02 20.93
C VAL A 233 38.48 6.32 19.85
N GLN A 234 37.85 6.08 18.69
CA GLN A 234 38.47 5.40 17.56
C GLN A 234 38.13 6.15 16.26
N VAL A 235 39.16 6.41 15.45
CA VAL A 235 39.05 7.13 14.19
C VAL A 235 39.74 6.36 13.06
N ASP A 236 39.26 6.54 11.85
CA ASP A 236 39.93 6.07 10.63
C ASP A 236 40.76 7.21 10.03
N ILE A 237 42.02 6.91 9.74
CA ILE A 237 42.96 7.85 9.12
C ILE A 237 43.37 7.30 7.77
N ILE A 238 43.34 8.13 6.74
CA ILE A 238 43.70 7.77 5.38
C ILE A 238 44.82 8.67 4.86
N ASN A 239 45.75 8.10 4.03
CA ASN A 239 46.76 8.85 3.34
C ASN A 239 46.35 9.10 1.88
N TYR A 240 46.00 10.33 1.54
CA TYR A 240 45.69 10.78 0.18
C TYR A 240 46.91 11.31 -0.56
N GLY A 241 48.05 11.49 0.11
CA GLY A 241 49.29 11.96 -0.50
C GLY A 241 49.96 10.92 -1.38
N ASN A 242 50.95 11.37 -2.17
CA ASN A 242 51.79 10.54 -3.06
C ASN A 242 53.07 9.99 -2.40
N LEU A 243 53.26 10.23 -1.09
CA LEU A 243 54.34 9.72 -0.27
C LEU A 243 53.79 8.98 0.98
N ASP A 244 54.56 8.00 1.45
CA ASP A 244 54.25 7.34 2.71
C ASP A 244 54.30 8.33 3.85
N ALA A 245 53.25 8.39 4.70
CA ALA A 245 53.18 9.23 5.87
C ALA A 245 53.84 8.54 7.08
N ASN A 246 54.74 9.23 7.75
CA ASN A 246 55.45 8.72 8.91
C ASN A 246 55.49 9.78 10.03
N ASN A 247 55.46 9.36 11.29
CA ASN A 247 55.56 10.24 12.48
C ASN A 247 54.55 11.37 12.47
N TYR A 248 53.26 11.05 12.29
CA TYR A 248 52.17 11.98 12.38
C TYR A 248 51.50 11.95 13.72
N ASN A 249 50.89 13.06 14.11
CA ASN A 249 50.19 13.18 15.39
C ASN A 249 48.68 13.08 15.18
N VAL A 250 48.03 12.34 16.07
CA VAL A 250 46.56 12.24 16.11
C VAL A 250 46.07 12.73 17.45
N SER A 251 45.08 13.58 17.46
CA SER A 251 44.52 14.14 18.67
C SER A 251 43.00 14.13 18.65
N TYR A 252 42.42 14.16 19.86
CA TYR A 252 40.98 14.49 19.96
C TYR A 252 40.70 15.42 21.13
N SER A 253 39.66 16.22 20.95
CA SER A 253 39.12 17.13 21.96
C SER A 253 37.63 16.92 22.17
N ILE A 254 37.12 17.27 23.34
CA ILE A 254 35.71 17.29 23.68
C ILE A 254 35.32 18.69 24.10
N ASN A 255 34.31 19.27 23.45
CA ASN A 255 33.86 20.65 23.69
C ASN A 255 35.03 21.65 23.66
N GLY A 256 35.98 21.42 22.73
CA GLY A 256 37.17 22.26 22.56
C GLY A 256 38.29 22.01 23.56
N ASN A 257 38.14 21.12 24.55
CA ASN A 257 39.18 20.73 25.50
C ASN A 257 39.96 19.53 24.95
N LEU A 258 41.26 19.68 24.74
CA LEU A 258 42.14 18.59 24.31
C LEU A 258 42.15 17.47 25.37
N ILE A 259 41.84 16.24 24.96
CA ILE A 259 41.83 15.06 25.84
C ILE A 259 43.04 14.18 25.57
N ALA A 260 43.35 13.89 24.32
CA ALA A 260 44.53 13.08 23.97
C ALA A 260 45.23 13.64 22.77
N SER A 261 46.55 13.39 22.70
CA SER A 261 47.41 13.69 21.55
C SER A 261 48.52 12.64 21.54
N GLU A 262 48.55 11.82 20.47
CA GLU A 262 49.42 10.64 20.37
C GLU A 262 50.18 10.65 19.03
N VAL A 263 51.44 10.29 19.06
CA VAL A 263 52.27 10.18 17.87
C VAL A 263 52.22 8.77 17.31
N VAL A 264 51.81 8.66 16.05
CA VAL A 264 51.74 7.40 15.32
C VAL A 264 53.05 7.23 14.51
N ASN A 265 53.86 6.25 14.89
CA ASN A 265 55.13 5.96 14.23
C ASN A 265 55.02 4.86 13.17
N THR A 266 53.87 4.20 13.07
CA THR A 266 53.63 3.20 12.03
C THR A 266 53.43 3.91 10.69
N PRO A 267 54.22 3.56 9.66
CA PRO A 267 54.07 4.16 8.33
C PRO A 267 52.68 3.89 7.79
N LEU A 268 52.01 4.91 7.24
CA LEU A 268 50.79 4.81 6.53
C LEU A 268 51.08 5.02 5.03
N SER A 269 51.04 3.93 4.28
CA SER A 269 51.39 3.97 2.86
C SER A 269 50.30 4.68 2.05
N ILE A 270 50.66 5.09 0.86
CA ILE A 270 49.80 5.78 -0.11
C ILE A 270 48.49 5.01 -0.26
N GLY A 271 47.40 5.70 -0.09
CA GLY A 271 46.01 5.16 -0.21
C GLY A 271 45.59 4.18 0.89
N GLN A 272 46.40 3.94 1.89
CA GLN A 272 46.05 3.08 3.01
C GLN A 272 45.22 3.82 4.01
N ASN A 273 44.30 3.07 4.65
CA ASN A 273 43.47 3.49 5.76
C ASN A 273 43.83 2.67 7.00
N ILE A 274 43.91 3.32 8.16
CA ILE A 274 44.16 2.69 9.44
C ILE A 274 43.12 3.13 10.47
N SER A 275 42.52 2.15 11.18
CA SER A 275 41.66 2.44 12.33
C SER A 275 42.55 2.64 13.57
N PHE A 276 42.59 3.86 14.08
CA PHE A 276 43.39 4.25 15.24
C PHE A 276 42.53 4.38 16.49
N SER A 277 42.87 3.66 17.56
CA SER A 277 42.21 3.76 18.85
C SER A 277 43.10 4.50 19.84
N PHE A 278 42.62 5.59 20.44
CA PHE A 278 43.33 6.33 21.44
C PHE A 278 43.48 5.51 22.73
N ALA A 279 44.67 5.60 23.35
CA ALA A 279 44.95 4.96 24.63
C ALA A 279 44.19 5.63 25.78
N GLN A 280 44.03 6.95 25.73
CA GLN A 280 43.22 7.70 26.67
C GLN A 280 41.74 7.70 26.27
N THR A 281 40.89 7.22 27.19
CA THR A 281 39.43 7.19 27.01
C THR A 281 38.80 8.54 27.33
N ALA A 282 37.63 8.75 26.76
CA ALA A 282 36.78 9.93 26.97
C ALA A 282 35.78 9.67 28.11
N ASP A 283 35.47 10.72 28.89
CA ASP A 283 34.49 10.70 29.97
C ASP A 283 33.16 11.34 29.54
N PHE A 284 32.13 10.53 29.39
CA PHE A 284 30.78 10.92 29.03
C PHE A 284 29.74 10.58 30.13
N ARG A 285 30.13 10.64 31.41
CA ARG A 285 29.18 10.34 32.51
C ARG A 285 28.01 11.29 32.65
N SER A 286 28.15 12.52 32.19
CA SER A 286 27.10 13.52 32.32
C SER A 286 26.16 13.50 31.10
N ILE A 287 24.87 13.50 31.35
CA ILE A 287 23.86 13.64 30.30
C ILE A 287 24.01 15.01 29.62
N GLY A 288 23.93 15.05 28.29
CA GLY A 288 24.05 16.27 27.51
C GLY A 288 24.66 16.06 26.14
N SER A 289 24.83 17.17 25.42
CA SER A 289 25.45 17.15 24.10
C SER A 289 26.92 17.48 24.18
N TYR A 290 27.75 16.74 23.46
CA TYR A 290 29.17 16.91 23.38
C TYR A 290 29.60 17.07 21.93
N ILE A 291 30.62 17.85 21.69
CA ILE A 291 31.27 18.01 20.40
C ILE A 291 32.62 17.33 20.49
N LEU A 292 32.81 16.19 19.83
CA LEU A 292 34.08 15.53 19.68
C LEU A 292 34.72 16.04 18.37
N THR A 293 35.96 16.53 18.46
CA THR A 293 36.77 16.91 17.30
C THR A 293 38.03 16.07 17.31
N ALA A 294 38.25 15.32 16.23
CA ALA A 294 39.47 14.56 15.99
C ALA A 294 40.30 15.28 14.92
N GLU A 295 41.59 15.25 15.08
CA GLU A 295 42.54 15.91 14.19
C GLU A 295 43.76 15.04 13.95
N VAL A 296 44.18 14.94 12.68
CA VAL A 296 45.51 14.38 12.31
C VAL A 296 46.40 15.51 11.81
N THR A 297 47.69 15.49 12.20
CA THR A 297 48.66 16.49 11.77
C THR A 297 50.00 15.85 11.36
N ILE A 298 50.53 16.25 10.17
CA ILE A 298 51.84 15.86 9.69
C ILE A 298 52.53 17.09 9.11
N LEU A 299 53.86 17.07 9.14
CA LEU A 299 54.63 18.18 8.57
C LEU A 299 54.46 18.26 7.05
N ASN A 300 54.15 19.46 6.56
CA ASN A 300 53.93 19.78 5.14
C ASN A 300 52.71 19.09 4.53
N ASP A 301 51.68 18.90 5.34
CA ASP A 301 50.37 18.51 4.83
C ASP A 301 49.82 19.58 3.86
N GLU A 302 49.49 19.18 2.65
CA GLU A 302 49.15 20.11 1.54
C GLU A 302 47.63 20.37 1.48
N ASP A 303 46.77 19.51 2.15
CA ASP A 303 45.35 19.75 2.32
C ASP A 303 44.93 19.60 3.81
N THR A 304 45.07 20.67 4.56
CA THR A 304 44.74 20.68 6.00
C THR A 304 43.27 20.80 6.30
N LEU A 305 42.36 20.92 5.29
CA LEU A 305 40.93 21.03 5.49
C LEU A 305 40.27 19.67 5.80
N ASN A 306 40.91 18.59 5.34
CA ASN A 306 40.43 17.21 5.57
C ASN A 306 41.00 16.57 6.85
N ASN A 307 41.90 17.25 7.53
CA ASN A 307 42.60 16.78 8.73
C ASN A 307 41.71 16.71 9.97
N ILE A 308 40.59 17.39 9.97
CA ILE A 308 39.72 17.59 11.12
C ILE A 308 38.33 17.00 10.85
N LEU A 309 37.86 16.15 11.77
CA LEU A 309 36.49 15.65 11.78
C LEU A 309 35.80 16.07 13.09
N THR A 310 34.62 16.63 12.99
CA THR A 310 33.76 16.96 14.14
C THR A 310 32.53 16.06 14.19
N LYS A 311 32.26 15.50 15.36
CA LYS A 311 31.11 14.62 15.62
C LYS A 311 30.33 15.12 16.83
N ASN A 312 29.02 15.34 16.64
CA ASN A 312 28.11 15.64 17.75
C ASN A 312 27.68 14.33 18.43
N ILE A 313 27.79 14.27 19.75
CA ILE A 313 27.45 13.10 20.56
C ILE A 313 26.39 13.52 21.57
N SER A 314 25.30 12.76 21.63
CA SER A 314 24.22 12.94 22.61
C SER A 314 24.31 11.86 23.67
N VAL A 315 24.58 12.24 24.92
CA VAL A 315 24.52 11.34 26.06
C VAL A 315 23.16 11.48 26.72
N ILE A 316 22.40 10.41 26.72
CA ILE A 316 20.98 10.37 27.11
C ILE A 316 20.75 9.45 28.31
N ASN A 317 19.62 9.61 29.02
CA ASN A 317 19.28 8.76 30.15
C ASN A 317 18.97 7.34 29.66
N GLU A 318 19.57 6.33 30.24
CA GLU A 318 19.33 4.92 29.89
C GLU A 318 17.95 4.42 30.34
N ILE A 319 17.42 4.99 31.41
CA ILE A 319 16.20 4.50 32.05
C ILE A 319 15.11 5.55 31.90
N ASP A 320 14.04 5.15 31.20
CA ASP A 320 12.85 5.96 31.02
C ASP A 320 11.76 5.69 32.06
N THR A 321 10.68 6.46 32.04
CA THR A 321 9.43 6.10 32.69
C THR A 321 8.66 5.10 31.84
N LEU A 322 7.71 4.34 32.44
CA LEU A 322 6.91 3.37 31.69
C LEU A 322 6.16 4.02 30.52
N PHE A 323 5.58 5.20 30.72
CA PHE A 323 4.87 5.95 29.69
C PHE A 323 5.85 6.88 28.98
N PHE A 324 6.41 6.39 27.88
CA PHE A 324 7.33 7.13 27.03
C PHE A 324 6.69 7.43 25.68
N ASN A 325 7.20 8.46 25.00
CA ASN A 325 6.62 8.97 23.76
C ASN A 325 7.18 8.27 22.52
N GLN A 326 6.47 8.42 21.41
CA GLN A 326 6.97 8.17 20.07
C GLN A 326 8.32 8.86 19.85
N GLY A 327 9.16 8.26 19.02
CA GLY A 327 10.50 8.80 18.75
C GLY A 327 11.51 8.56 19.88
N SER A 328 11.21 7.66 20.83
CA SER A 328 12.11 7.34 21.95
C SER A 328 13.35 6.60 21.49
N HIS A 329 14.41 6.68 22.29
CA HIS A 329 15.63 5.93 22.04
C HIS A 329 15.52 4.47 22.47
N TRP A 330 16.24 3.60 21.74
CA TRP A 330 16.32 2.16 21.99
C TRP A 330 17.77 1.68 21.84
N ARG A 331 18.17 0.67 22.62
CA ARG A 331 19.32 -0.16 22.25
C ARG A 331 18.88 -1.12 21.16
N TYR A 332 19.70 -1.31 20.13
CA TYR A 332 19.31 -2.17 19.01
C TYR A 332 20.44 -3.11 18.58
N TRP A 333 20.05 -4.22 17.95
CA TRP A 333 20.95 -5.21 17.38
C TRP A 333 20.51 -5.56 15.96
N ASP A 334 21.29 -5.17 14.99
CA ASP A 334 21.04 -5.27 13.56
C ASP A 334 22.21 -5.91 12.80
N VAL A 335 22.76 -6.99 13.33
CA VAL A 335 23.91 -7.68 12.72
C VAL A 335 23.56 -9.13 12.36
N SER A 336 24.22 -9.67 11.31
CA SER A 336 23.96 -11.01 10.79
C SER A 336 24.34 -12.16 11.73
N SER A 337 25.10 -11.89 12.79
CA SER A 337 25.43 -12.91 13.79
C SER A 337 24.21 -13.26 14.63
N ASN A 338 24.12 -14.53 15.07
CA ASN A 338 23.05 -14.96 15.95
C ASN A 338 23.02 -14.12 17.22
N ILE A 339 21.83 -13.64 17.58
CA ILE A 339 21.60 -12.98 18.86
C ILE A 339 21.93 -13.95 20.00
N ALA A 340 22.55 -13.46 21.05
CA ALA A 340 22.88 -14.27 22.21
C ALA A 340 21.61 -14.75 22.93
N SER A 341 21.66 -16.00 23.47
CA SER A 341 20.56 -16.52 24.27
C SER A 341 20.27 -15.65 25.48
N GLY A 342 19.00 -15.45 25.81
CA GLY A 342 18.57 -14.59 26.91
C GLY A 342 18.59 -13.09 26.59
N TRP A 343 18.75 -12.70 25.34
CA TRP A 343 18.77 -11.29 24.91
C TRP A 343 17.54 -10.48 25.37
N ASN A 344 16.41 -11.16 25.59
CA ASN A 344 15.15 -10.58 26.08
C ASN A 344 15.04 -10.54 27.62
N ASP A 345 16.00 -11.10 28.34
CA ASP A 345 16.02 -11.14 29.82
C ASP A 345 16.45 -9.78 30.39
N SER A 346 15.94 -9.42 31.56
CA SER A 346 16.29 -8.19 32.30
C SER A 346 17.74 -8.14 32.72
N LEU A 347 18.40 -9.29 32.93
CA LEU A 347 19.80 -9.40 33.36
C LEU A 347 20.79 -9.48 32.19
N PHE A 348 20.31 -9.47 30.94
CA PHE A 348 21.20 -9.51 29.79
C PHE A 348 22.02 -8.24 29.69
N ASN A 349 23.33 -8.40 29.47
CA ASN A 349 24.23 -7.25 29.24
C ASN A 349 24.16 -6.82 27.78
N ASP A 350 23.55 -5.66 27.52
CA ASP A 350 23.39 -5.01 26.24
C ASP A 350 24.26 -3.74 26.06
N ASP A 351 25.29 -3.55 26.93
CA ASP A 351 26.13 -2.33 26.89
C ASP A 351 26.84 -2.12 25.54
N SER A 352 27.15 -3.21 24.83
CA SER A 352 27.76 -3.15 23.49
C SER A 352 26.80 -2.85 22.36
N TRP A 353 25.48 -2.83 22.63
CA TRP A 353 24.49 -2.51 21.60
C TRP A 353 24.46 -1.01 21.32
N PRO A 354 24.39 -0.59 20.05
CA PRO A 354 24.20 0.82 19.72
C PRO A 354 22.87 1.35 20.23
N VAL A 355 22.79 2.66 20.37
CA VAL A 355 21.61 3.41 20.78
C VAL A 355 21.15 4.27 19.62
N GLY A 356 19.86 4.21 19.30
CA GLY A 356 19.23 5.01 18.26
C GLY A 356 17.86 5.51 18.67
N TYR A 357 17.41 6.62 18.10
CA TYR A 357 16.05 7.12 18.24
C TYR A 357 15.15 6.44 17.21
N SER A 358 13.93 6.09 17.61
CA SER A 358 12.91 5.64 16.64
C SER A 358 12.36 6.84 15.84
N GLN A 359 11.95 6.69 14.63
CA GLN A 359 11.82 5.43 13.91
C GLN A 359 13.19 4.83 13.61
N LEU A 360 13.38 3.52 13.92
CA LEU A 360 14.57 2.78 13.54
C LEU A 360 14.19 1.86 12.37
N GLY A 361 14.89 1.99 11.26
CA GLY A 361 14.51 1.25 10.06
C GLY A 361 15.41 1.53 8.86
N PHE A 362 14.91 1.20 7.70
CA PHE A 362 15.43 1.59 6.39
C PHE A 362 14.35 1.35 5.34
N GLY A 363 14.31 2.18 4.32
CA GLY A 363 13.45 2.01 3.13
C GLY A 363 12.54 3.18 2.88
N GLU A 364 11.88 3.75 3.90
CA GLU A 364 10.86 4.79 3.77
C GLU A 364 11.45 6.22 3.70
N GLY A 365 12.67 6.41 4.19
CA GLY A 365 13.36 7.70 4.16
C GLY A 365 12.98 8.67 5.28
N ASP A 366 12.19 8.23 6.26
CA ASP A 366 11.79 8.98 7.45
C ASP A 366 12.49 8.49 8.73
N GLU A 367 13.40 7.53 8.61
CA GLU A 367 14.11 6.93 9.72
C GLU A 367 15.03 7.93 10.43
N GLN A 368 14.90 8.01 11.75
CA GLN A 368 15.84 8.75 12.61
C GLN A 368 17.13 7.96 12.84
N THR A 369 17.03 6.63 12.81
CA THR A 369 18.19 5.73 12.97
C THR A 369 18.16 4.69 11.88
N LEU A 370 19.13 4.74 10.99
CA LEU A 370 19.25 3.80 9.88
C LEU A 370 19.82 2.47 10.35
N LEU A 371 19.12 1.38 10.09
CA LEU A 371 19.54 0.00 10.40
C LEU A 371 20.27 -0.65 9.21
N ASN A 372 21.03 -1.71 9.49
CA ASN A 372 21.63 -2.53 8.46
C ASN A 372 20.55 -3.38 7.75
N ASN A 373 20.48 -3.34 6.44
CA ASN A 373 19.59 -4.16 5.64
C ASN A 373 20.03 -5.63 5.51
N GLY A 374 19.19 -6.47 4.95
CA GLY A 374 19.53 -7.85 4.60
C GLY A 374 19.38 -8.85 5.76
N LEU A 375 18.60 -8.54 6.78
CA LEU A 375 18.35 -9.39 7.93
C LEU A 375 16.89 -9.82 8.03
N ILE A 376 16.65 -11.00 8.60
CA ILE A 376 15.29 -11.47 8.95
C ILE A 376 14.84 -10.90 10.30
N GLY A 377 15.75 -10.69 11.23
CA GLY A 377 15.41 -10.29 12.60
C GLY A 377 16.21 -9.09 13.09
N TYR A 378 15.50 -8.12 13.65
CA TYR A 378 16.01 -6.95 14.33
C TYR A 378 15.56 -6.98 15.78
N TYR A 379 16.39 -6.49 16.69
CA TYR A 379 16.14 -6.64 18.12
C TYR A 379 16.35 -5.31 18.82
N PHE A 380 15.40 -4.97 19.68
CA PHE A 380 15.35 -3.70 20.39
C PHE A 380 15.17 -3.93 21.89
N ARG A 381 15.82 -3.11 22.72
CA ARG A 381 15.71 -3.18 24.17
C ARG A 381 15.60 -1.79 24.76
N LYS A 382 14.74 -1.66 25.77
CA LYS A 382 14.54 -0.43 26.53
C LYS A 382 14.33 -0.74 28.00
N LYS A 383 14.96 0.04 28.88
CA LYS A 383 14.75 -0.04 30.32
C LYS A 383 13.78 1.06 30.77
N VAL A 384 12.78 0.68 31.57
CA VAL A 384 11.80 1.59 32.15
C VAL A 384 11.72 1.39 33.66
N ASN A 385 11.56 2.49 34.42
CA ASN A 385 11.38 2.44 35.87
C ASN A 385 9.93 2.64 36.26
N ILE A 386 9.42 1.75 37.10
CA ILE A 386 8.06 1.79 37.63
C ILE A 386 8.13 1.94 39.14
N ILE A 387 7.61 3.04 39.67
CA ILE A 387 7.66 3.33 41.11
C ILE A 387 6.68 2.42 41.86
N ASP A 388 5.47 2.27 41.35
CA ASP A 388 4.40 1.49 42.01
C ASP A 388 3.49 0.84 40.96
N THR A 389 3.61 -0.48 40.81
CA THR A 389 2.74 -1.24 39.90
C THR A 389 1.28 -1.30 40.36
N GLY A 390 1.00 -1.04 41.63
CA GLY A 390 -0.37 -0.99 42.15
C GLY A 390 -1.18 0.23 41.63
N GLN A 391 -0.51 1.21 41.03
CA GLN A 391 -1.14 2.36 40.36
C GLN A 391 -1.40 2.13 38.88
N LEU A 392 -0.92 1.02 38.31
CA LEU A 392 -1.09 0.71 36.90
C LEU A 392 -2.47 0.07 36.67
N ASN A 393 -3.28 0.71 35.85
CA ASN A 393 -4.55 0.15 35.39
C ASN A 393 -4.35 -0.49 34.00
N ASP A 394 -4.73 0.21 32.96
CA ASP A 394 -4.53 -0.23 31.57
C ASP A 394 -3.17 0.26 31.06
N ILE A 395 -2.53 -0.56 30.24
CA ILE A 395 -1.28 -0.25 29.57
C ILE A 395 -1.51 -0.56 28.09
N TYR A 396 -1.31 0.46 27.26
CA TYR A 396 -1.47 0.34 25.83
C TYR A 396 -0.13 0.58 25.15
N LEU A 397 0.38 -0.45 24.50
CA LEU A 397 1.59 -0.42 23.69
C LEU A 397 1.21 -0.12 22.25
N HIS A 398 1.71 0.97 21.74
CA HIS A 398 1.54 1.40 20.35
C HIS A 398 2.84 1.14 19.62
N MET A 399 2.81 0.44 18.50
CA MET A 399 4.02 0.00 17.83
C MET A 399 3.84 0.01 16.31
N VAL A 400 4.76 0.67 15.63
CA VAL A 400 5.04 0.43 14.21
C VAL A 400 5.94 -0.79 14.14
N HIS A 401 5.59 -1.76 13.31
CA HIS A 401 6.37 -2.98 13.15
C HIS A 401 6.19 -3.55 11.74
N ASP A 402 7.18 -3.45 10.96
CA ASP A 402 7.20 -4.03 9.62
C ASP A 402 8.25 -5.19 9.59
N ASP A 403 7.85 -6.45 9.28
CA ASP A 403 6.49 -6.98 9.00
C ASP A 403 5.77 -7.46 10.27
N GLY A 404 6.46 -8.01 11.22
CA GLY A 404 5.86 -8.57 12.43
C GLY A 404 6.72 -8.43 13.67
N ALA A 405 6.12 -8.50 14.85
CA ALA A 405 6.79 -8.27 16.11
C ALA A 405 6.51 -9.33 17.18
N ILE A 406 7.49 -9.50 18.08
CA ILE A 406 7.30 -10.21 19.34
C ILE A 406 7.81 -9.30 20.46
N VAL A 407 6.98 -9.10 21.48
CA VAL A 407 7.28 -8.27 22.62
C VAL A 407 7.49 -9.13 23.86
N TYR A 408 8.55 -8.83 24.57
CA TYR A 408 8.89 -9.44 25.86
C TYR A 408 8.97 -8.38 26.93
N ILE A 409 8.48 -8.68 28.13
CA ILE A 409 8.66 -7.89 29.33
C ILE A 409 9.39 -8.75 30.35
N ASN A 410 10.55 -8.31 30.81
CA ASN A 410 11.38 -9.03 31.78
C ASN A 410 11.67 -10.50 31.37
N GLY A 411 11.86 -10.75 30.07
CA GLY A 411 12.12 -12.08 29.51
C GLY A 411 10.89 -12.92 29.20
N GLN A 412 9.69 -12.49 29.62
CA GLN A 412 8.43 -13.17 29.33
C GLN A 412 7.81 -12.63 28.05
N GLU A 413 7.45 -13.50 27.10
CA GLU A 413 6.68 -13.14 25.92
C GLU A 413 5.27 -12.68 26.33
N VAL A 414 4.90 -11.44 25.96
CA VAL A 414 3.62 -10.83 26.33
C VAL A 414 2.73 -10.53 25.11
N LEU A 415 3.36 -10.42 23.94
CA LEU A 415 2.67 -10.16 22.68
C LEU A 415 3.43 -10.84 21.55
N ARG A 416 2.69 -11.42 20.64
CA ARG A 416 3.15 -11.87 19.33
C ARG A 416 2.16 -11.43 18.30
N THR A 417 2.60 -10.62 17.35
CA THR A 417 1.72 -10.16 16.26
C THR A 417 1.37 -11.32 15.34
N GLU A 418 0.28 -11.17 14.61
CA GLU A 418 -0.30 -12.24 13.81
C GLU A 418 0.57 -12.66 12.63
N MET A 419 1.43 -11.75 12.17
CA MET A 419 2.40 -12.03 11.10
C MET A 419 3.52 -12.98 11.52
N ILE A 420 3.66 -13.28 12.82
CA ILE A 420 4.69 -14.17 13.33
C ILE A 420 4.17 -15.61 13.44
N PRO A 421 4.91 -16.62 12.95
CA PRO A 421 4.53 -18.01 13.09
C PRO A 421 4.35 -18.43 14.55
N LEU A 422 3.41 -19.33 14.81
CA LEU A 422 3.25 -19.96 16.14
C LEU A 422 4.43 -20.90 16.44
N GLY A 423 4.76 -21.02 17.73
CA GLY A 423 5.83 -21.92 18.22
C GLY A 423 7.18 -21.22 18.42
N ALA A 424 8.25 -22.01 18.53
CA ALA A 424 9.58 -21.50 18.76
C ALA A 424 10.15 -20.81 17.51
N ILE A 425 10.74 -19.62 17.69
CA ILE A 425 11.40 -18.87 16.63
C ILE A 425 12.91 -18.81 16.86
N ASN A 426 13.65 -18.59 15.79
CA ASN A 426 15.09 -18.32 15.79
C ASN A 426 15.40 -17.15 14.84
N ASN A 427 16.69 -16.76 14.73
CA ASN A 427 17.08 -15.60 13.92
C ASN A 427 16.68 -15.70 12.43
N ALA A 428 16.51 -16.93 11.93
CA ALA A 428 16.14 -17.17 10.53
C ALA A 428 14.63 -17.39 10.32
N THR A 429 13.82 -17.26 11.37
CA THR A 429 12.36 -17.39 11.25
C THR A 429 11.77 -16.09 10.72
N PRO A 430 11.24 -16.05 9.47
CA PRO A 430 10.65 -14.84 8.90
C PRO A 430 9.24 -14.60 9.43
N ALA A 431 8.71 -13.42 9.18
CA ALA A 431 7.28 -13.18 9.24
C ALA A 431 6.53 -14.05 8.20
N ARG A 432 5.26 -14.33 8.44
CA ARG A 432 4.42 -15.15 7.55
C ARG A 432 4.02 -14.38 6.29
N GLN A 433 3.83 -13.07 6.42
CA GLN A 433 3.37 -12.16 5.39
C GLN A 433 4.03 -10.80 5.58
N SER A 434 4.09 -9.99 4.53
CA SER A 434 4.45 -8.58 4.63
C SER A 434 3.25 -7.74 5.04
N ILE A 435 3.49 -6.64 5.73
CA ILE A 435 2.54 -5.54 5.86
C ILE A 435 2.52 -4.78 4.52
N ASN A 436 1.40 -4.22 4.14
CA ASN A 436 1.28 -3.42 2.92
C ASN A 436 1.84 -2.02 3.13
N GLU A 437 2.48 -1.44 2.11
CA GLU A 437 3.06 -0.08 2.10
C GLU A 437 2.18 1.00 2.75
N ASP A 438 0.85 0.95 2.53
CA ASP A 438 -0.11 1.90 3.15
C ASP A 438 -0.21 1.77 4.67
N ASN A 439 0.22 0.65 5.26
CA ASN A 439 0.07 0.31 6.68
C ASN A 439 1.40 0.21 7.44
N GLU A 440 2.54 0.26 6.76
CA GLU A 440 3.87 0.04 7.35
C GLU A 440 4.22 1.06 8.44
N ASN A 441 3.74 2.30 8.29
CA ASN A 441 3.97 3.41 9.22
C ASN A 441 2.84 3.61 10.24
N ASN A 442 1.85 2.72 10.29
CA ASN A 442 0.74 2.82 11.22
C ASN A 442 1.08 2.23 12.58
N PHE A 443 0.62 2.89 13.66
CA PHE A 443 0.73 2.38 15.02
C PHE A 443 -0.39 1.39 15.34
N TYR A 444 -0.02 0.13 15.49
CA TYR A 444 -0.87 -0.91 16.03
C TYR A 444 -0.94 -0.81 17.54
N THR A 445 -2.12 -0.93 18.12
CA THR A 445 -2.34 -0.74 19.56
C THR A 445 -2.67 -2.05 20.25
N TYR A 446 -1.89 -2.39 21.27
CA TYR A 446 -2.01 -3.64 22.01
C TYR A 446 -2.21 -3.36 23.48
N LYS A 447 -3.25 -3.95 24.09
CA LYS A 447 -3.47 -3.89 25.53
C LYS A 447 -2.59 -4.91 26.24
N ILE A 448 -1.69 -4.43 27.10
CA ILE A 448 -0.75 -5.26 27.87
C ILE A 448 -1.17 -5.29 29.32
N SER A 449 -1.16 -6.49 29.93
CA SER A 449 -1.48 -6.62 31.36
C SER A 449 -0.38 -6.00 32.24
N SER A 450 -0.76 -5.21 33.22
CA SER A 450 0.15 -4.66 34.22
C SER A 450 0.86 -5.73 35.06
N SER A 451 0.34 -6.96 35.11
CA SER A 451 0.92 -8.08 35.85
C SER A 451 2.30 -8.54 35.36
N TYR A 452 2.70 -8.15 34.15
CA TYR A 452 4.03 -8.45 33.60
C TYR A 452 5.13 -7.53 34.14
N PHE A 453 4.75 -6.44 34.78
CA PHE A 453 5.67 -5.45 35.30
C PHE A 453 5.90 -5.61 36.81
N THR A 454 7.08 -5.18 37.28
CA THR A 454 7.45 -5.18 38.68
C THR A 454 7.86 -3.76 39.10
N ASN A 455 7.80 -3.47 40.43
CA ASN A 455 8.35 -2.23 40.94
C ASN A 455 9.88 -2.16 40.70
N GLY A 456 10.36 -1.03 40.28
CA GLY A 456 11.74 -0.79 39.88
C GLY A 456 11.95 -0.89 38.38
N ILE A 457 13.15 -1.30 37.98
CA ILE A 457 13.58 -1.35 36.58
C ILE A 457 12.99 -2.59 35.90
N ASN A 458 12.30 -2.37 34.78
CA ASN A 458 11.78 -3.39 33.88
C ASN A 458 12.45 -3.26 32.52
N THR A 459 12.60 -4.38 31.82
CA THR A 459 13.11 -4.41 30.46
C THR A 459 11.98 -4.74 29.49
N ILE A 460 11.77 -3.87 28.51
CA ILE A 460 10.95 -4.13 27.33
C ILE A 460 11.91 -4.54 26.22
N ALA A 461 11.72 -5.74 25.67
CA ALA A 461 12.52 -6.26 24.58
C ALA A 461 11.61 -6.63 23.41
N ILE A 462 11.94 -6.18 22.19
CA ILE A 462 11.12 -6.35 21.00
C ILE A 462 11.97 -6.96 19.89
N SER A 463 11.41 -7.92 19.19
CA SER A 463 12.02 -8.45 17.97
C SER A 463 11.10 -8.16 16.78
N ILE A 464 11.59 -7.39 15.84
CA ILE A 464 10.94 -7.20 14.54
C ILE A 464 11.42 -8.27 13.58
N ARG A 465 10.52 -8.78 12.74
CA ARG A 465 10.76 -9.86 11.79
C ARG A 465 10.33 -9.48 10.41
N ASN A 466 11.30 -9.43 9.50
CA ASN A 466 11.06 -9.29 8.09
C ASN A 466 10.50 -10.57 7.47
N ARG A 467 9.69 -10.43 6.43
CA ARG A 467 9.20 -11.53 5.59
C ARG A 467 10.34 -12.22 4.83
N SER A 468 11.35 -11.45 4.41
CA SER A 468 12.51 -11.92 3.65
C SER A 468 13.75 -11.08 4.00
N ALA A 469 14.92 -11.68 3.91
CA ALA A 469 16.20 -10.93 3.98
C ALA A 469 16.45 -10.03 2.76
N SER A 470 15.67 -10.18 1.71
CA SER A 470 15.69 -9.31 0.53
C SER A 470 14.58 -8.25 0.55
N ASN A 471 13.87 -8.09 1.65
CA ASN A 471 12.94 -6.98 1.84
C ASN A 471 13.70 -5.67 1.80
N ASN A 472 13.11 -4.65 1.17
CA ASN A 472 13.78 -3.36 0.95
C ASN A 472 13.58 -2.41 2.13
N ASP A 473 12.77 -2.77 3.10
CA ASP A 473 12.28 -1.95 4.20
C ASP A 473 12.27 -2.68 5.54
N VAL A 474 12.23 -1.91 6.59
CA VAL A 474 11.92 -2.28 7.97
C VAL A 474 11.61 -1.01 8.74
N SER A 475 10.49 -1.00 9.46
CA SER A 475 10.11 0.11 10.32
C SER A 475 9.84 -0.32 11.75
N PHE A 476 10.40 0.41 12.71
CA PHE A 476 10.14 0.23 14.14
C PHE A 476 10.07 1.55 14.89
N ASP A 477 8.92 1.83 15.46
CA ASP A 477 8.74 2.80 16.55
C ASP A 477 7.79 2.23 17.60
N CYS A 478 7.90 2.69 18.84
CA CYS A 478 7.07 2.21 19.92
C CYS A 478 6.94 3.26 21.03
N TYR A 479 5.72 3.40 21.54
CA TYR A 479 5.43 4.21 22.72
C TYR A 479 4.35 3.54 23.58
N ILE A 480 4.20 3.99 24.85
CA ILE A 480 3.23 3.41 25.79
C ILE A 480 2.40 4.52 26.43
N THR A 481 1.07 4.27 26.48
CA THR A 481 0.11 5.18 27.12
C THR A 481 -0.72 4.48 28.20
N PRO A 482 -1.29 5.23 29.17
CA PRO A 482 -2.22 4.69 30.17
C PRO A 482 -3.67 4.59 29.66
N SER A 483 -3.96 5.06 28.46
CA SER A 483 -5.31 5.07 27.86
C SER A 483 -5.23 5.12 26.35
N PHE A 484 -6.26 4.59 25.69
CA PHE A 484 -6.46 4.65 24.26
C PHE A 484 -7.95 4.85 23.97
N LEU A 485 -8.29 5.63 22.94
CA LEU A 485 -9.65 5.81 22.45
C LEU A 485 -9.84 4.98 21.19
N TYR A 486 -10.79 4.06 21.24
CA TYR A 486 -11.15 3.23 20.10
C TYR A 486 -12.20 3.91 19.24
N ASP A 487 -12.23 3.61 17.94
CA ASP A 487 -13.36 3.95 17.08
C ASP A 487 -14.54 3.02 17.34
N TYR A 488 -15.76 3.52 17.08
CA TYR A 488 -16.93 2.65 17.14
C TYR A 488 -16.83 1.54 16.10
N ASP A 489 -17.20 0.32 16.52
CA ASP A 489 -17.26 -0.83 15.61
C ASP A 489 -18.12 -1.96 16.20
N GLY A 490 -18.63 -2.83 15.33
CA GLY A 490 -19.46 -3.97 15.72
C GLY A 490 -20.94 -3.77 15.40
N PRO A 491 -21.80 -4.60 16.01
CA PRO A 491 -21.50 -5.61 17.02
C PRO A 491 -20.75 -6.83 16.45
N TYR A 492 -19.88 -7.42 17.24
CA TYR A 492 -19.23 -8.72 16.98
C TYR A 492 -19.96 -9.81 17.73
N VAL A 493 -20.61 -10.71 17.02
CA VAL A 493 -21.48 -11.74 17.60
C VAL A 493 -20.81 -13.10 17.49
N SER A 494 -20.62 -13.78 18.62
CA SER A 494 -20.07 -15.14 18.68
C SER A 494 -20.88 -16.05 19.56
N TYR A 495 -20.69 -17.38 19.37
CA TYR A 495 -21.44 -18.42 20.06
C TYR A 495 -20.50 -19.30 20.88
N ASN A 496 -20.77 -19.45 22.17
CA ASN A 496 -19.98 -20.32 23.04
C ASN A 496 -20.92 -21.13 23.94
N ASN A 497 -20.94 -22.47 23.75
CA ASN A 497 -21.75 -23.39 24.56
C ASN A 497 -23.23 -22.98 24.69
N GLY A 498 -23.83 -22.47 23.60
CA GLY A 498 -25.22 -22.04 23.55
C GLY A 498 -25.48 -20.62 24.08
N ILE A 499 -24.44 -19.93 24.51
CA ILE A 499 -24.48 -18.52 24.89
C ILE A 499 -24.08 -17.68 23.69
N ILE A 500 -24.82 -16.61 23.43
CA ILE A 500 -24.51 -15.60 22.44
C ILE A 500 -23.73 -14.50 23.16
N ILE A 501 -22.54 -14.21 22.67
CA ILE A 501 -21.68 -13.13 23.14
C ILE A 501 -21.73 -12.03 22.10
N VAL A 502 -22.07 -10.83 22.52
CA VAL A 502 -22.12 -9.63 21.68
C VAL A 502 -21.11 -8.63 22.22
N ASN A 503 -20.10 -8.36 21.44
CA ASN A 503 -19.06 -7.38 21.73
C ASN A 503 -19.28 -6.13 20.86
N GLU A 504 -19.27 -4.97 21.49
CA GLU A 504 -19.34 -3.66 20.84
C GLU A 504 -18.11 -2.85 21.23
N ILE A 505 -17.45 -2.27 20.26
CA ILE A 505 -16.32 -1.37 20.47
C ILE A 505 -16.86 0.06 20.54
N THR A 506 -16.45 0.78 21.57
CA THR A 506 -16.79 2.20 21.77
C THR A 506 -15.52 2.98 22.07
N PRO A 507 -15.51 4.32 21.99
CA PRO A 507 -14.33 5.12 22.34
C PRO A 507 -13.78 4.85 23.74
N SER A 508 -14.61 4.38 24.67
CA SER A 508 -14.21 4.01 26.03
C SER A 508 -13.77 2.54 26.18
N GLY A 509 -13.73 1.76 25.08
CA GLY A 509 -13.32 0.37 25.06
C GLY A 509 -14.44 -0.62 24.76
N LEU A 510 -14.25 -1.86 25.19
CA LEU A 510 -15.11 -3.00 24.89
C LEU A 510 -16.34 -3.05 25.82
N ILE A 511 -17.50 -3.21 25.22
CA ILE A 511 -18.75 -3.57 25.93
C ILE A 511 -19.11 -4.99 25.51
N THR A 512 -19.29 -5.88 26.50
CA THR A 512 -19.68 -7.29 26.26
C THR A 512 -21.02 -7.58 26.89
N ASN A 513 -21.96 -8.04 26.08
CA ASN A 513 -23.29 -8.51 26.52
C ASN A 513 -23.44 -10.01 26.19
N THR A 514 -24.21 -10.74 27.00
CA THR A 514 -24.46 -12.16 26.80
C THR A 514 -25.96 -12.48 26.79
N TYR A 515 -26.36 -13.39 25.90
CA TYR A 515 -27.77 -13.79 25.72
C TYR A 515 -27.88 -15.32 25.61
N ASN A 516 -28.99 -15.86 26.06
CA ASN A 516 -29.26 -17.31 26.03
C ASN A 516 -30.09 -17.76 24.82
N SER A 517 -30.54 -16.82 23.98
CA SER A 517 -31.38 -17.10 22.82
C SER A 517 -31.23 -16.02 21.77
N SER A 518 -31.15 -16.41 20.49
CA SER A 518 -31.21 -15.48 19.35
C SER A 518 -32.64 -15.10 18.97
N ASN A 519 -33.66 -15.78 19.49
CA ASN A 519 -35.05 -15.55 19.09
C ASN A 519 -35.53 -14.15 19.52
N GLY A 520 -35.76 -13.29 18.53
CA GLY A 520 -36.11 -11.88 18.73
C GLY A 520 -35.00 -10.97 19.26
N LEU A 521 -33.74 -11.44 19.27
CA LEU A 521 -32.61 -10.60 19.65
C LEU A 521 -32.37 -9.57 18.56
N GLN A 522 -32.68 -8.33 18.88
CA GLN A 522 -32.39 -7.17 18.05
C GLN A 522 -31.05 -6.55 18.46
N LEU A 523 -30.19 -6.31 17.49
CA LEU A 523 -28.92 -5.62 17.64
C LEU A 523 -28.92 -4.31 16.87
N THR A 524 -28.05 -3.39 17.24
CA THR A 524 -27.94 -2.09 16.61
C THR A 524 -26.49 -1.87 16.13
N CYS A 525 -26.35 -1.48 14.89
CA CYS A 525 -25.09 -1.02 14.33
C CYS A 525 -25.08 0.52 14.34
N THR A 526 -24.08 1.10 14.97
CA THR A 526 -23.97 2.55 15.18
C THR A 526 -22.97 3.15 14.20
N LEU A 527 -23.36 4.24 13.53
CA LEU A 527 -22.56 4.98 12.54
C LEU A 527 -22.38 6.44 13.00
N PRO A 528 -21.50 6.73 13.97
CA PRO A 528 -21.40 8.06 14.57
C PRO A 528 -21.01 9.15 13.59
N HIS A 529 -20.14 8.85 12.64
CA HIS A 529 -19.67 9.77 11.60
C HIS A 529 -20.80 10.21 10.66
N MET A 530 -21.82 9.35 10.44
CA MET A 530 -23.04 9.67 9.71
C MET A 530 -24.18 10.17 10.62
N ASN A 531 -23.93 10.26 11.93
CA ASN A 531 -24.89 10.61 12.97
C ASN A 531 -26.19 9.78 12.91
N THR A 532 -26.04 8.46 12.71
CA THR A 532 -27.16 7.53 12.51
C THR A 532 -26.85 6.13 13.03
N SER A 533 -27.84 5.25 12.99
CA SER A 533 -27.71 3.83 13.29
C SER A 533 -28.80 3.03 12.59
N PHE A 534 -28.65 1.73 12.48
CA PHE A 534 -29.71 0.83 12.06
C PHE A 534 -29.76 -0.41 12.94
N SER A 535 -30.94 -1.00 13.07
CA SER A 535 -31.16 -2.22 13.86
C SER A 535 -31.53 -3.39 12.97
N PHE A 536 -31.15 -4.58 13.38
CA PHE A 536 -31.43 -5.84 12.70
C PHE A 536 -31.66 -6.96 13.72
N ASN A 537 -32.28 -8.05 13.27
CA ASN A 537 -32.47 -9.25 14.07
C ASN A 537 -31.49 -10.33 13.60
N LEU A 538 -30.95 -11.10 14.53
CA LEU A 538 -30.18 -12.28 14.18
C LEU A 538 -31.08 -13.31 13.47
N LYS A 539 -30.56 -13.91 12.39
CA LYS A 539 -31.24 -14.96 11.64
C LYS A 539 -31.39 -16.20 12.52
N SER A 540 -32.56 -16.80 12.53
CA SER A 540 -32.79 -18.04 13.25
C SER A 540 -32.00 -19.22 12.68
N GLN A 541 -31.68 -19.16 11.39
CA GLN A 541 -30.87 -20.13 10.67
C GLN A 541 -30.14 -19.43 9.52
N ILE A 542 -28.88 -19.79 9.33
CA ILE A 542 -28.11 -19.45 8.15
C ILE A 542 -28.10 -20.68 7.24
N VAL A 543 -28.50 -20.51 5.99
CA VAL A 543 -28.61 -21.55 4.99
C VAL A 543 -27.66 -21.22 3.85
N THR A 544 -26.97 -22.23 3.31
CA THR A 544 -26.15 -22.08 2.12
C THR A 544 -26.99 -21.55 0.96
N GLU A 545 -26.50 -20.52 0.29
CA GLU A 545 -27.20 -19.91 -0.84
C GLU A 545 -27.21 -20.82 -2.06
N PRO A 546 -28.31 -20.89 -2.82
CA PRO A 546 -28.33 -21.58 -4.10
C PRO A 546 -27.30 -20.95 -5.05
N SER A 547 -26.65 -21.77 -5.85
CA SER A 547 -25.71 -21.32 -6.90
C SER A 547 -26.41 -20.76 -8.15
N THR A 548 -27.70 -21.12 -8.34
CA THR A 548 -28.48 -20.76 -9.54
C THR A 548 -29.90 -20.32 -9.18
N TYR A 549 -30.31 -19.21 -9.82
CA TYR A 549 -31.66 -18.65 -9.78
C TYR A 549 -32.21 -18.66 -11.21
N PRO A 550 -33.26 -19.45 -11.53
CA PRO A 550 -33.68 -19.71 -12.91
C PRO A 550 -34.35 -18.52 -13.58
N ILE A 551 -34.83 -17.55 -12.82
CA ILE A 551 -35.59 -16.40 -13.31
C ILE A 551 -34.71 -15.16 -13.30
N THR A 552 -34.62 -14.46 -14.46
CA THR A 552 -34.04 -13.13 -14.50
C THR A 552 -35.00 -12.14 -13.84
N PRO A 553 -34.55 -11.42 -12.80
CA PRO A 553 -35.41 -10.42 -12.13
C PRO A 553 -35.75 -9.28 -13.11
N SER A 554 -36.86 -8.61 -12.88
CA SER A 554 -37.27 -7.47 -13.71
C SER A 554 -36.33 -6.29 -13.59
N LYS A 555 -35.68 -6.15 -12.43
CA LYS A 555 -34.66 -5.15 -12.16
C LYS A 555 -33.66 -5.65 -11.13
N PHE A 556 -32.41 -5.20 -11.27
CA PHE A 556 -31.40 -5.35 -10.25
C PHE A 556 -30.38 -4.20 -10.31
N LEU A 557 -29.71 -3.97 -9.20
CA LEU A 557 -28.50 -3.16 -9.12
C LEU A 557 -27.33 -4.09 -8.81
N ALA A 558 -26.24 -3.99 -9.57
CA ALA A 558 -25.01 -4.73 -9.31
C ALA A 558 -23.84 -3.76 -9.04
N ILE A 559 -23.09 -4.07 -7.99
CA ILE A 559 -21.97 -3.28 -7.51
C ILE A 559 -20.86 -4.25 -7.04
N SER A 560 -19.62 -3.77 -6.96
CA SER A 560 -18.45 -4.55 -6.56
C SER A 560 -17.43 -3.64 -5.85
N ASP A 561 -16.51 -4.21 -5.09
CA ASP A 561 -15.28 -3.56 -4.60
C ASP A 561 -15.52 -2.26 -3.79
N PHE A 562 -16.37 -2.33 -2.74
CA PHE A 562 -16.60 -1.16 -1.87
C PHE A 562 -15.48 -0.89 -0.90
N ASP A 563 -14.66 -1.89 -0.62
CA ASP A 563 -13.55 -1.75 0.33
C ASP A 563 -14.03 -1.11 1.69
N GLY A 564 -15.15 -1.55 2.26
CA GLY A 564 -15.68 -1.04 3.53
C GLY A 564 -16.14 0.44 3.55
N HIS A 565 -16.42 1.04 2.40
CA HIS A 565 -16.81 2.45 2.29
C HIS A 565 -18.33 2.63 2.39
N ILE A 566 -18.87 2.68 3.63
CA ILE A 566 -20.32 2.71 3.94
C ILE A 566 -21.02 3.94 3.38
N GLU A 567 -20.38 5.11 3.34
CA GLU A 567 -20.97 6.37 2.85
C GLU A 567 -21.32 6.28 1.38
N GLY A 568 -20.36 5.90 0.54
CA GLY A 568 -20.56 5.72 -0.90
C GLY A 568 -21.55 4.61 -1.19
N PHE A 569 -21.44 3.49 -0.45
CA PHE A 569 -22.37 2.38 -0.56
C PHE A 569 -23.82 2.82 -0.27
N THR A 570 -24.06 3.44 0.87
CA THR A 570 -25.41 3.89 1.25
C THR A 570 -25.94 5.03 0.39
N MET A 571 -25.05 5.89 -0.13
CA MET A 571 -25.43 6.92 -1.10
C MET A 571 -26.05 6.29 -2.35
N ILE A 572 -25.39 5.32 -2.96
CA ILE A 572 -25.88 4.69 -4.18
C ILE A 572 -27.15 3.91 -3.96
N LEU A 573 -27.26 3.18 -2.81
CA LEU A 573 -28.46 2.43 -2.46
C LEU A 573 -29.68 3.34 -2.23
N ARG A 574 -29.48 4.52 -1.61
CA ARG A 574 -30.56 5.50 -1.40
C ARG A 574 -30.98 6.16 -2.70
N ARG A 575 -30.04 6.53 -3.54
CA ARG A 575 -30.31 7.23 -4.79
C ARG A 575 -31.02 6.34 -5.80
N GLU A 576 -30.69 5.05 -5.86
CA GLU A 576 -31.41 4.08 -6.70
C GLU A 576 -32.74 3.62 -6.06
N GLY A 577 -33.05 4.03 -4.83
CA GLY A 577 -34.28 3.66 -4.15
C GLY A 577 -34.31 2.21 -3.66
N ILE A 578 -33.16 1.67 -3.29
CA ILE A 578 -33.04 0.33 -2.69
C ILE A 578 -33.34 0.42 -1.20
N ILE A 579 -32.83 1.44 -0.53
CA ILE A 579 -33.08 1.69 0.89
C ILE A 579 -33.67 3.07 1.15
N ASP A 580 -34.40 3.19 2.23
CA ASP A 580 -34.87 4.49 2.75
C ASP A 580 -33.81 5.16 3.66
N SER A 581 -34.15 6.33 4.21
CA SER A 581 -33.27 7.07 5.12
C SER A 581 -32.98 6.32 6.43
N ALA A 582 -33.79 5.33 6.79
CA ALA A 582 -33.64 4.48 7.98
C ALA A 582 -32.99 3.12 7.65
N PHE A 583 -32.39 2.99 6.45
CA PHE A 583 -31.74 1.78 5.93
C PHE A 583 -32.69 0.56 5.79
N ASN A 584 -33.99 0.76 5.60
CA ASN A 584 -34.91 -0.32 5.33
C ASN A 584 -35.04 -0.56 3.82
N TRP A 585 -35.22 -1.80 3.42
CA TRP A 585 -35.42 -2.19 2.03
C TRP A 585 -36.74 -1.62 1.46
N ILE A 586 -36.65 -0.90 0.36
CA ILE A 586 -37.79 -0.34 -0.37
C ILE A 586 -37.81 -0.69 -1.86
N TYR A 587 -36.92 -1.57 -2.32
CA TYR A 587 -36.74 -1.92 -3.72
C TYR A 587 -37.77 -2.95 -4.21
N GLY A 588 -38.68 -3.40 -3.34
CA GLY A 588 -39.73 -4.38 -3.65
C GLY A 588 -39.12 -5.72 -4.07
N ASN A 589 -39.54 -6.25 -5.23
CA ASN A 589 -39.06 -7.51 -5.79
C ASN A 589 -37.76 -7.38 -6.62
N GLY A 590 -37.12 -6.24 -6.61
CA GLY A 590 -35.80 -6.05 -7.25
C GLY A 590 -34.68 -6.81 -6.54
N HIS A 591 -33.56 -7.00 -7.22
CA HIS A 591 -32.41 -7.67 -6.63
C HIS A 591 -31.24 -6.69 -6.45
N LEU A 592 -30.50 -6.83 -5.37
CA LEU A 592 -29.22 -6.18 -5.13
C LEU A 592 -28.13 -7.26 -5.24
N ILE A 593 -27.10 -7.04 -6.06
CA ILE A 593 -26.05 -8.02 -6.32
C ILE A 593 -24.70 -7.36 -6.00
N ILE A 594 -23.96 -7.97 -5.10
CA ILE A 594 -22.62 -7.56 -4.71
C ILE A 594 -21.63 -8.59 -5.23
N SER A 595 -20.75 -8.18 -6.13
CA SER A 595 -19.78 -9.07 -6.77
C SER A 595 -18.41 -9.06 -6.07
N GLY A 596 -18.42 -9.11 -4.72
CA GLY A 596 -17.24 -9.29 -3.88
C GLY A 596 -16.57 -7.99 -3.45
N ASP A 597 -15.55 -8.18 -2.64
CA ASP A 597 -14.65 -7.18 -2.07
C ASP A 597 -15.38 -6.09 -1.28
N LEU A 598 -15.99 -6.52 -0.16
CA LEU A 598 -16.45 -5.65 0.92
C LEU A 598 -15.33 -5.37 1.91
N PHE A 599 -14.37 -6.31 2.02
CA PHE A 599 -13.27 -6.31 2.96
C PHE A 599 -12.13 -5.42 2.51
N ASP A 600 -11.29 -5.09 3.48
CA ASP A 600 -10.01 -4.37 3.37
C ASP A 600 -10.13 -2.87 3.06
N ARG A 601 -9.04 -2.13 3.29
CA ARG A 601 -8.82 -0.69 3.00
C ARG A 601 -9.79 0.29 3.65
N GLY A 602 -10.98 -0.12 4.07
CA GLY A 602 -11.99 0.77 4.62
C GLY A 602 -12.23 0.59 6.11
N PHE A 603 -12.82 1.60 6.71
CA PHE A 603 -13.05 1.65 8.18
C PHE A 603 -14.40 1.11 8.62
N HIS A 604 -15.30 0.70 7.70
CA HIS A 604 -16.68 0.34 8.00
C HIS A 604 -17.12 -1.00 7.39
N ILE A 605 -16.19 -1.98 7.35
CA ILE A 605 -16.44 -3.33 6.82
C ILE A 605 -17.54 -4.03 7.61
N THR A 606 -17.46 -4.01 8.94
CA THR A 606 -18.43 -4.64 9.85
C THR A 606 -19.84 -4.07 9.64
N GLU A 607 -19.93 -2.76 9.47
CA GLU A 607 -21.18 -2.05 9.25
C GLU A 607 -21.78 -2.35 7.87
N CYS A 608 -20.97 -2.43 6.82
CA CYS A 608 -21.41 -2.84 5.48
C CYS A 608 -21.99 -4.27 5.50
N MET A 609 -21.30 -5.20 6.18
CA MET A 609 -21.77 -6.58 6.33
C MET A 609 -23.11 -6.65 7.07
N TRP A 610 -23.25 -5.94 8.19
CA TRP A 610 -24.50 -5.93 8.92
C TRP A 610 -25.65 -5.29 8.15
N LEU A 611 -25.37 -4.28 7.34
CA LEU A 611 -26.39 -3.70 6.46
C LEU A 611 -26.86 -4.73 5.43
N LEU A 612 -25.97 -5.42 4.75
CA LEU A 612 -26.34 -6.49 3.80
C LEU A 612 -27.08 -7.64 4.48
N TYR A 613 -26.61 -8.07 5.66
CA TYR A 613 -27.26 -9.09 6.47
C TYR A 613 -28.72 -8.72 6.81
N LYS A 614 -28.97 -7.47 7.19
CA LYS A 614 -30.31 -6.92 7.42
C LYS A 614 -31.15 -6.94 6.14
N LEU A 615 -30.57 -6.39 5.06
CA LEU A 615 -31.29 -6.23 3.78
C LEU A 615 -31.66 -7.56 3.14
N GLU A 616 -30.88 -8.64 3.31
CA GLU A 616 -31.26 -9.97 2.84
C GLU A 616 -32.62 -10.43 3.39
N THR A 617 -32.83 -10.24 4.70
CA THR A 617 -34.10 -10.63 5.34
C THR A 617 -35.25 -9.77 4.86
N GLU A 618 -35.03 -8.46 4.75
CA GLU A 618 -36.08 -7.51 4.35
C GLU A 618 -36.45 -7.64 2.87
N ALA A 619 -35.48 -7.86 2.00
CA ALA A 619 -35.70 -8.10 0.57
C ALA A 619 -36.59 -9.34 0.37
N GLN A 620 -36.24 -10.45 1.05
CA GLN A 620 -36.99 -11.69 0.96
C GLN A 620 -38.47 -11.52 1.35
N LEU A 621 -38.75 -10.71 2.37
CA LEU A 621 -40.14 -10.41 2.80
C LEU A 621 -40.93 -9.65 1.74
N GLN A 622 -40.26 -8.94 0.82
CA GLN A 622 -40.89 -8.18 -0.27
C GLN A 622 -40.80 -8.89 -1.64
N GLY A 623 -40.29 -10.13 -1.66
CA GLY A 623 -40.11 -10.91 -2.89
C GLY A 623 -38.86 -10.52 -3.70
N GLY A 624 -37.98 -9.68 -3.12
CA GLY A 624 -36.68 -9.33 -3.64
C GLY A 624 -35.57 -10.23 -3.11
N LYS A 625 -34.33 -9.93 -3.49
CA LYS A 625 -33.15 -10.71 -3.07
C LYS A 625 -31.93 -9.82 -2.97
N VAL A 626 -31.08 -10.07 -1.96
CA VAL A 626 -29.70 -9.61 -1.93
C VAL A 626 -28.80 -10.81 -2.22
N HIS A 627 -27.89 -10.66 -3.18
CA HIS A 627 -26.87 -11.63 -3.55
C HIS A 627 -25.52 -11.07 -3.09
N LEU A 628 -24.76 -11.84 -2.34
CA LEU A 628 -23.38 -11.56 -2.02
C LEU A 628 -22.51 -12.67 -2.58
N ILE A 629 -21.71 -12.35 -3.57
CA ILE A 629 -20.69 -13.19 -4.14
C ILE A 629 -19.36 -12.82 -3.45
N LEU A 630 -18.61 -13.80 -2.98
CA LEU A 630 -17.34 -13.53 -2.30
C LEU A 630 -16.26 -13.20 -3.31
N GLY A 631 -15.50 -12.14 -3.03
CA GLY A 631 -14.28 -11.77 -3.74
C GLY A 631 -13.02 -12.33 -3.08
N ASN A 632 -11.85 -11.96 -3.62
CA ASN A 632 -10.59 -12.41 -3.08
C ASN A 632 -10.32 -11.82 -1.69
N HIS A 633 -10.77 -10.60 -1.39
CA HIS A 633 -10.55 -9.97 -0.09
C HIS A 633 -11.35 -10.65 1.04
N GLU A 634 -12.57 -11.14 0.78
CA GLU A 634 -13.27 -12.00 1.73
C GLU A 634 -12.50 -13.31 1.98
N ILE A 635 -12.04 -13.97 0.91
CA ILE A 635 -11.28 -15.22 1.01
C ILE A 635 -9.97 -14.99 1.77
N MET A 636 -9.21 -13.93 1.45
CA MET A 636 -7.97 -13.56 2.12
C MET A 636 -8.16 -13.43 3.63
N ASN A 637 -9.15 -12.63 4.05
CA ASN A 637 -9.42 -12.40 5.48
C ASN A 637 -9.84 -13.69 6.21
N MET A 638 -10.54 -14.60 5.54
CA MET A 638 -10.95 -15.88 6.12
C MET A 638 -9.87 -16.96 6.08
N THR A 639 -8.76 -16.75 5.36
CA THR A 639 -7.64 -17.69 5.21
C THR A 639 -6.31 -17.17 5.72
N ASP A 640 -6.36 -16.23 6.65
CA ASP A 640 -5.19 -15.65 7.32
C ASP A 640 -4.29 -14.78 6.42
N ASP A 641 -4.82 -14.12 5.40
CA ASP A 641 -4.12 -13.13 4.60
C ASP A 641 -4.71 -11.73 4.85
N TRP A 642 -4.05 -10.94 5.71
CA TRP A 642 -4.55 -9.65 6.20
C TRP A 642 -3.76 -8.44 5.68
N ARG A 643 -3.07 -8.57 4.56
CA ARG A 643 -2.19 -7.56 3.98
C ARG A 643 -2.83 -6.18 3.79
N TYR A 644 -4.15 -6.14 3.59
CA TYR A 644 -4.89 -4.91 3.29
C TYR A 644 -5.89 -4.52 4.39
N VAL A 645 -5.83 -5.18 5.53
CA VAL A 645 -6.72 -4.92 6.67
C VAL A 645 -6.29 -3.67 7.42
N GLU A 646 -7.23 -2.77 7.67
CA GLU A 646 -6.97 -1.56 8.46
C GLU A 646 -6.60 -1.86 9.91
N VAL A 647 -5.70 -1.06 10.46
CA VAL A 647 -5.20 -1.18 11.85
C VAL A 647 -6.33 -1.20 12.89
N LYS A 648 -7.44 -0.51 12.63
CA LYS A 648 -8.64 -0.51 13.47
C LYS A 648 -9.07 -1.93 13.85
N TYR A 649 -9.10 -2.87 12.90
CA TYR A 649 -9.60 -4.24 13.13
C TYR A 649 -8.64 -5.08 13.96
N PHE A 650 -7.32 -4.89 13.80
CA PHE A 650 -6.32 -5.52 14.68
C PHE A 650 -6.44 -5.01 16.11
N ASN A 651 -6.59 -3.69 16.30
CA ASN A 651 -6.80 -3.08 17.60
C ASN A 651 -8.08 -3.62 18.26
N ASN A 652 -9.17 -3.75 17.51
CA ASN A 652 -10.44 -4.27 17.97
C ASN A 652 -10.35 -5.76 18.34
N ALA A 653 -9.70 -6.58 17.51
CA ALA A 653 -9.46 -7.99 17.82
C ALA A 653 -8.64 -8.14 19.11
N SER A 654 -7.54 -7.40 19.23
CA SER A 654 -6.70 -7.39 20.43
C SER A 654 -7.48 -7.00 21.68
N LEU A 655 -8.32 -5.96 21.61
CA LEU A 655 -9.17 -5.51 22.73
C LEU A 655 -10.15 -6.59 23.17
N MET A 656 -10.68 -7.39 22.24
CA MET A 656 -11.55 -8.53 22.52
C MET A 656 -10.78 -9.78 23.00
N GLY A 657 -9.44 -9.73 23.03
CA GLY A 657 -8.58 -10.88 23.33
C GLY A 657 -8.61 -11.94 22.25
N LYS A 658 -8.87 -11.54 21.00
CA LYS A 658 -8.95 -12.40 19.81
C LYS A 658 -7.82 -12.05 18.84
N ARG A 659 -7.51 -12.99 17.96
CA ARG A 659 -6.74 -12.74 16.75
C ARG A 659 -7.68 -12.28 15.63
N MET A 660 -7.15 -11.63 14.62
CA MET A 660 -7.92 -11.15 13.47
C MET A 660 -8.74 -12.27 12.81
N ALA A 661 -8.13 -13.46 12.58
CA ALA A 661 -8.81 -14.64 12.05
C ALA A 661 -10.07 -15.03 12.83
N GLU A 662 -10.04 -14.89 14.16
CA GLU A 662 -11.13 -15.31 15.04
C GLU A 662 -12.35 -14.38 15.00
N LEU A 663 -12.25 -13.24 14.31
CA LEU A 663 -13.41 -12.35 14.10
C LEU A 663 -14.43 -12.97 13.14
N TYR A 664 -13.97 -13.81 12.21
CA TYR A 664 -14.79 -14.45 11.17
C TYR A 664 -14.78 -15.98 11.24
N ASP A 665 -14.48 -16.54 12.40
CA ASP A 665 -14.53 -18.00 12.62
C ASP A 665 -15.94 -18.57 12.51
N SER A 666 -16.02 -19.91 12.39
CA SER A 666 -17.29 -20.64 12.25
C SER A 666 -18.19 -20.56 13.47
N ASP A 667 -17.71 -20.08 14.61
CA ASP A 667 -18.49 -19.81 15.84
C ASP A 667 -18.95 -18.34 15.93
N THR A 668 -18.70 -17.50 14.92
CA THR A 668 -19.20 -16.13 14.83
C THR A 668 -20.37 -16.01 13.85
N GLU A 669 -21.24 -15.03 14.06
CA GLU A 669 -22.41 -14.89 13.18
C GLU A 669 -22.02 -14.45 11.77
N LEU A 670 -21.16 -13.45 11.63
CA LEU A 670 -20.67 -13.02 10.32
C LEU A 670 -19.81 -14.08 9.64
N GLY A 671 -18.97 -14.81 10.39
CA GLY A 671 -18.18 -15.91 9.82
C GLY A 671 -19.06 -17.05 9.30
N ARG A 672 -20.15 -17.41 10.00
CA ARG A 672 -21.16 -18.38 9.51
C ARG A 672 -21.90 -17.86 8.30
N TRP A 673 -22.27 -16.58 8.30
CA TRP A 673 -22.97 -15.94 7.20
C TRP A 673 -22.12 -15.89 5.92
N LEU A 674 -20.86 -15.48 6.02
CA LEU A 674 -19.93 -15.49 4.89
C LEU A 674 -19.73 -16.89 4.31
N ARG A 675 -19.57 -17.91 5.16
CA ARG A 675 -19.43 -19.31 4.72
C ARG A 675 -20.67 -19.87 4.00
N SER A 676 -21.82 -19.23 4.13
CA SER A 676 -23.03 -19.59 3.39
C SER A 676 -23.08 -19.03 1.98
N LYS A 677 -22.19 -18.11 1.62
CA LYS A 677 -22.17 -17.40 0.35
C LYS A 677 -21.46 -18.18 -0.75
N ASN A 678 -21.65 -17.74 -1.96
CA ASN A 678 -21.08 -18.32 -3.18
C ASN A 678 -19.95 -17.45 -3.72
N ILE A 679 -19.04 -18.05 -4.53
CA ILE A 679 -18.01 -17.34 -5.32
C ILE A 679 -18.44 -17.13 -6.78
N ILE A 680 -19.54 -17.77 -7.21
CA ILE A 680 -20.22 -17.54 -8.48
C ILE A 680 -21.71 -17.81 -8.33
N GLU A 681 -22.53 -16.98 -8.94
CA GLU A 681 -23.98 -17.21 -9.01
C GLU A 681 -24.50 -17.00 -10.44
N LYS A 682 -25.46 -17.85 -10.85
CA LYS A 682 -26.27 -17.63 -12.05
C LYS A 682 -27.61 -17.04 -11.65
N VAL A 683 -27.89 -15.82 -12.12
CA VAL A 683 -29.17 -15.15 -11.91
C VAL A 683 -29.88 -14.98 -13.26
N GLY A 684 -30.82 -15.85 -13.55
CA GLY A 684 -31.48 -15.92 -14.85
C GLY A 684 -30.51 -16.21 -15.99
N LYS A 685 -30.28 -15.23 -16.84
CA LYS A 685 -29.41 -15.32 -18.03
C LYS A 685 -27.97 -14.80 -17.78
N TYR A 686 -27.64 -14.42 -16.58
CA TYR A 686 -26.40 -13.73 -16.25
C TYR A 686 -25.63 -14.48 -15.15
N ALA A 687 -24.30 -14.55 -15.29
CA ALA A 687 -23.43 -15.02 -14.23
C ALA A 687 -22.75 -13.84 -13.53
N PHE A 688 -22.64 -13.92 -12.21
CA PHE A 688 -21.97 -12.95 -11.37
C PHE A 688 -20.84 -13.65 -10.63
N LEU A 689 -19.65 -13.10 -10.70
CA LEU A 689 -18.44 -13.58 -10.03
C LEU A 689 -17.51 -12.39 -9.83
N HIS A 690 -16.50 -12.56 -8.99
CA HIS A 690 -15.64 -11.43 -8.67
C HIS A 690 -14.55 -11.19 -9.73
N GLY A 691 -13.69 -12.16 -10.02
CA GLY A 691 -12.56 -11.99 -10.93
C GLY A 691 -12.89 -12.26 -12.39
N GLY A 692 -12.88 -13.53 -12.82
CA GLY A 692 -13.13 -13.89 -14.20
C GLY A 692 -13.00 -15.39 -14.45
N ILE A 693 -13.24 -15.80 -15.70
CA ILE A 693 -13.14 -17.19 -16.15
C ILE A 693 -11.89 -17.31 -17.01
N SER A 694 -10.90 -18.03 -16.50
CA SER A 694 -9.68 -18.33 -17.27
C SER A 694 -9.88 -19.50 -18.22
N PRO A 695 -9.06 -19.64 -19.29
CA PRO A 695 -9.07 -20.82 -20.12
C PRO A 695 -8.85 -22.14 -19.35
N GLN A 696 -8.04 -22.09 -18.30
CA GLN A 696 -7.77 -23.22 -17.43
C GLN A 696 -9.01 -23.62 -16.64
N LEU A 697 -9.72 -22.66 -16.06
CA LEU A 697 -10.97 -22.90 -15.34
C LEU A 697 -12.07 -23.42 -16.27
N ALA A 698 -12.26 -22.78 -17.43
CA ALA A 698 -13.27 -23.18 -18.41
C ALA A 698 -13.07 -24.62 -18.90
N ALA A 699 -11.82 -25.07 -19.08
CA ALA A 699 -11.49 -26.42 -19.52
C ALA A 699 -11.91 -27.53 -18.54
N LEU A 700 -12.19 -27.18 -17.27
CA LEU A 700 -12.62 -28.14 -16.27
C LEU A 700 -14.08 -28.55 -16.40
N ASN A 701 -14.90 -27.76 -17.10
CA ASN A 701 -16.34 -28.00 -17.31
C ASN A 701 -17.12 -28.24 -16.00
N LEU A 702 -16.82 -27.49 -14.95
CA LEU A 702 -17.44 -27.60 -13.63
C LEU A 702 -18.82 -26.94 -13.62
N THR A 703 -19.71 -27.52 -12.83
CA THR A 703 -21.00 -26.91 -12.49
C THR A 703 -20.83 -25.76 -11.51
N TYR A 704 -21.84 -24.90 -11.40
CA TYR A 704 -21.87 -23.82 -10.39
C TYR A 704 -21.73 -24.35 -8.96
N ASP A 705 -22.36 -25.50 -8.66
CA ASP A 705 -22.28 -26.12 -7.33
C ASP A 705 -20.85 -26.60 -7.04
N GLU A 706 -20.20 -27.29 -7.99
CA GLU A 706 -18.83 -27.77 -7.83
C GLU A 706 -17.82 -26.61 -7.62
N ILE A 707 -17.97 -25.53 -8.39
CA ILE A 707 -17.13 -24.33 -8.23
C ILE A 707 -17.30 -23.75 -6.81
N ASN A 708 -18.55 -23.59 -6.37
CA ASN A 708 -18.85 -23.04 -5.05
C ASN A 708 -18.42 -23.97 -3.91
N ASP A 709 -18.49 -25.28 -4.08
CA ASP A 709 -18.01 -26.27 -3.10
C ASP A 709 -16.49 -26.17 -2.95
N TYR A 710 -15.73 -25.97 -4.04
CA TYR A 710 -14.28 -25.72 -3.97
C TYR A 710 -13.96 -24.39 -3.27
N GLY A 711 -14.72 -23.32 -3.49
CA GLY A 711 -14.60 -22.08 -2.73
C GLY A 711 -14.83 -22.30 -1.23
N ARG A 712 -15.84 -23.11 -0.87
CA ARG A 712 -16.12 -23.44 0.54
C ARG A 712 -15.00 -24.28 1.18
N ILE A 713 -14.28 -25.09 0.44
CA ILE A 713 -13.07 -25.77 0.93
C ILE A 713 -12.03 -24.73 1.36
N GLU A 714 -11.76 -23.74 0.52
CA GLU A 714 -10.78 -22.69 0.79
C GLU A 714 -11.15 -21.88 2.02
N ILE A 715 -12.35 -21.28 2.05
CA ILE A 715 -12.79 -20.41 3.17
C ILE A 715 -12.92 -21.12 4.51
N ASN A 716 -12.91 -22.48 4.53
CA ASN A 716 -12.83 -23.27 5.75
C ASN A 716 -11.41 -23.69 6.11
N GLY A 717 -10.40 -23.19 5.39
CA GLY A 717 -9.00 -23.53 5.63
C GLY A 717 -8.65 -25.00 5.36
N LEU A 718 -9.44 -25.68 4.51
CA LEU A 718 -9.23 -27.08 4.17
C LEU A 718 -8.34 -27.23 2.94
N SER A 719 -7.50 -28.25 2.93
CA SER A 719 -6.65 -28.51 1.77
C SER A 719 -7.47 -28.93 0.55
N CYS A 720 -7.15 -28.40 -0.61
CA CYS A 720 -7.74 -28.80 -1.88
C CYS A 720 -7.54 -30.30 -2.16
N PRO A 721 -8.62 -31.06 -2.44
CA PRO A 721 -8.55 -32.52 -2.64
C PRO A 721 -7.97 -32.88 -4.02
N ASN A 722 -7.97 -32.00 -4.99
CA ASN A 722 -7.57 -32.26 -6.37
C ASN A 722 -7.12 -30.97 -7.08
N ASN A 723 -6.63 -31.11 -8.32
CA ASN A 723 -6.16 -29.98 -9.14
C ASN A 723 -7.29 -29.03 -9.55
N ASP A 724 -8.53 -29.49 -9.66
CA ASP A 724 -9.67 -28.64 -10.04
C ASP A 724 -9.92 -27.60 -8.95
N CYS A 725 -9.93 -28.02 -7.69
CA CYS A 725 -10.00 -27.13 -6.54
C CYS A 725 -8.83 -26.11 -6.51
N ILE A 726 -7.59 -26.56 -6.80
CA ILE A 726 -6.42 -25.67 -6.88
C ILE A 726 -6.58 -24.65 -8.01
N THR A 727 -7.18 -25.06 -9.14
CA THR A 727 -7.44 -24.16 -10.26
C THR A 727 -8.51 -23.12 -9.93
N VAL A 728 -9.60 -23.55 -9.27
CA VAL A 728 -10.70 -22.64 -8.85
C VAL A 728 -10.21 -21.58 -7.88
N ASN A 729 -9.34 -21.96 -6.93
CA ASN A 729 -8.88 -21.09 -5.85
C ASN A 729 -7.53 -20.38 -6.11
N GLY A 730 -6.83 -20.76 -7.16
CA GLY A 730 -5.51 -20.20 -7.52
C GLY A 730 -5.58 -18.90 -8.32
N SER A 731 -4.44 -18.36 -8.71
CA SER A 731 -4.29 -17.09 -9.44
C SER A 731 -5.03 -17.02 -10.79
N ASN A 732 -5.32 -18.16 -11.41
CA ASN A 732 -6.17 -18.28 -12.60
C ASN A 732 -7.62 -18.66 -12.25
N GLY A 733 -7.97 -18.59 -10.97
CA GLY A 733 -9.28 -18.97 -10.44
C GLY A 733 -10.30 -17.84 -10.55
N ILE A 734 -11.51 -18.18 -10.07
CA ILE A 734 -12.74 -17.41 -10.33
C ILE A 734 -12.72 -15.99 -9.68
N TYR A 735 -12.02 -15.78 -8.60
CA TYR A 735 -11.94 -14.50 -7.91
C TYR A 735 -10.58 -13.80 -8.04
N TRP A 736 -9.61 -14.37 -8.82
CA TRP A 736 -8.31 -13.74 -9.08
C TRP A 736 -8.08 -13.37 -10.54
N TYR A 737 -8.70 -14.07 -11.49
CA TYR A 737 -8.37 -13.93 -12.91
C TYR A 737 -8.85 -12.62 -13.49
N ARG A 738 -7.94 -11.81 -14.02
CA ARG A 738 -8.22 -10.48 -14.62
C ARG A 738 -8.25 -10.47 -16.15
N GLY A 739 -7.93 -11.59 -16.78
CA GLY A 739 -7.75 -11.65 -18.25
C GLY A 739 -8.99 -11.33 -19.08
N MET A 740 -10.21 -11.48 -18.53
CA MET A 740 -11.42 -11.02 -19.19
C MET A 740 -11.43 -9.49 -19.31
N VAL A 741 -11.10 -8.78 -18.25
CA VAL A 741 -11.11 -7.31 -18.23
C VAL A 741 -9.92 -6.73 -18.98
N TYR A 742 -8.76 -7.36 -18.88
CA TYR A 742 -7.58 -6.97 -19.69
C TYR A 742 -7.67 -7.38 -21.16
N GLN A 743 -8.78 -8.02 -21.56
CA GLN A 743 -9.06 -8.45 -22.93
C GLN A 743 -7.95 -9.33 -23.53
N THR A 744 -7.41 -10.24 -22.71
CA THR A 744 -6.38 -11.21 -23.14
C THR A 744 -6.98 -12.42 -23.85
N LEU A 745 -8.30 -12.56 -23.85
CA LEU A 745 -9.04 -13.63 -24.50
C LEU A 745 -9.51 -13.20 -25.88
N THR A 746 -9.78 -14.18 -26.74
CA THR A 746 -10.49 -13.92 -28.00
C THR A 746 -12.01 -13.89 -27.75
N GLN A 747 -12.75 -13.23 -28.65
CA GLN A 747 -14.22 -13.26 -28.62
C GLN A 747 -14.78 -14.70 -28.61
N GLN A 748 -14.22 -15.58 -29.43
CA GLN A 748 -14.63 -16.97 -29.48
C GLN A 748 -14.47 -17.70 -28.16
N GLN A 749 -13.34 -17.51 -27.46
CA GLN A 749 -13.13 -18.12 -26.13
C GLN A 749 -14.18 -17.65 -25.13
N VAL A 750 -14.48 -16.36 -25.11
CA VAL A 750 -15.50 -15.80 -24.22
C VAL A 750 -16.88 -16.40 -24.56
N ASP A 751 -17.24 -16.47 -25.83
CA ASP A 751 -18.51 -17.07 -26.26
C ASP A 751 -18.63 -18.53 -25.82
N GLU A 752 -17.58 -19.35 -26.04
CA GLU A 752 -17.52 -20.75 -25.60
C GLU A 752 -17.66 -20.89 -24.08
N PHE A 753 -17.03 -19.99 -23.29
CA PHE A 753 -17.13 -20.03 -21.83
C PHE A 753 -18.55 -19.71 -21.36
N LEU A 754 -19.16 -18.67 -21.90
CA LEU A 754 -20.52 -18.29 -21.54
C LEU A 754 -21.54 -19.33 -21.95
N ASP A 755 -21.37 -19.96 -23.12
CA ASP A 755 -22.22 -21.05 -23.61
C ASP A 755 -22.11 -22.29 -22.69
N SER A 756 -20.91 -22.61 -22.17
CA SER A 756 -20.73 -23.71 -21.21
C SER A 756 -21.39 -23.45 -19.86
N LEU A 757 -21.49 -22.18 -19.45
CA LEU A 757 -22.19 -21.74 -18.23
C LEU A 757 -23.70 -21.51 -18.47
N ASP A 758 -24.17 -21.65 -19.69
CA ASP A 758 -25.56 -21.36 -20.10
C ASP A 758 -26.01 -19.95 -19.70
N VAL A 759 -25.18 -18.93 -20.02
CA VAL A 759 -25.46 -17.52 -19.75
C VAL A 759 -25.20 -16.64 -20.98
N GLN A 760 -25.87 -15.49 -21.03
CA GLN A 760 -25.69 -14.50 -22.09
C GLN A 760 -24.55 -13.53 -21.78
N ARG A 761 -24.35 -13.17 -20.49
CA ARG A 761 -23.33 -12.24 -20.03
C ARG A 761 -22.75 -12.70 -18.70
N VAL A 762 -21.51 -12.28 -18.47
CA VAL A 762 -20.84 -12.36 -17.16
C VAL A 762 -20.55 -10.96 -16.66
N ILE A 763 -20.84 -10.73 -15.37
CA ILE A 763 -20.59 -9.48 -14.66
C ILE A 763 -19.47 -9.72 -13.63
N VAL A 764 -18.40 -8.92 -13.68
CA VAL A 764 -17.18 -9.10 -12.90
C VAL A 764 -16.76 -7.82 -12.21
N GLY A 765 -16.14 -7.96 -11.01
CA GLY A 765 -15.44 -6.93 -10.26
C GLY A 765 -13.91 -6.98 -10.43
N HIS A 766 -13.19 -6.85 -9.32
CA HIS A 766 -11.76 -7.15 -9.15
C HIS A 766 -10.77 -6.29 -9.95
N THR A 767 -11.13 -5.77 -11.08
CA THR A 767 -10.21 -5.05 -11.96
C THR A 767 -10.72 -3.64 -12.19
N LYS A 768 -10.13 -2.69 -11.46
CA LYS A 768 -10.54 -1.29 -11.41
C LYS A 768 -10.59 -0.62 -12.78
N GLY A 769 -11.58 0.22 -12.96
CA GLY A 769 -11.76 1.03 -14.15
C GLY A 769 -12.26 2.43 -13.80
N SER A 770 -12.05 3.38 -14.71
CA SER A 770 -12.57 4.74 -14.53
C SER A 770 -14.09 4.85 -14.67
N THR A 771 -14.74 3.87 -15.28
CA THR A 771 -16.19 3.76 -15.46
C THR A 771 -16.57 2.31 -15.70
N ILE A 772 -17.83 1.95 -15.44
CA ILE A 772 -18.39 0.65 -15.82
C ILE A 772 -18.33 0.49 -17.34
N ARG A 773 -17.91 -0.68 -17.82
CA ARG A 773 -17.69 -0.91 -19.24
C ARG A 773 -18.14 -2.27 -19.69
N SER A 774 -18.61 -2.35 -20.95
CA SER A 774 -18.95 -3.57 -21.64
C SER A 774 -17.85 -3.95 -22.65
N MET A 775 -17.56 -5.23 -22.76
CA MET A 775 -16.51 -5.79 -23.60
C MET A 775 -16.98 -7.07 -24.30
N TYR A 776 -16.23 -7.51 -25.31
CA TYR A 776 -16.51 -8.74 -26.07
C TYR A 776 -17.93 -8.76 -26.62
N ASN A 777 -18.31 -7.72 -27.37
CA ASN A 777 -19.67 -7.56 -27.94
C ASN A 777 -20.76 -7.74 -26.86
N ASP A 778 -20.62 -7.05 -25.74
CA ASP A 778 -21.51 -7.05 -24.57
C ASP A 778 -21.61 -8.39 -23.80
N ARG A 779 -20.65 -9.29 -23.99
CA ARG A 779 -20.61 -10.56 -23.25
C ARG A 779 -20.01 -10.45 -21.84
N VAL A 780 -19.15 -9.45 -21.58
CA VAL A 780 -18.49 -9.20 -20.31
C VAL A 780 -18.75 -7.77 -19.85
N MET A 781 -19.21 -7.59 -18.62
CA MET A 781 -19.39 -6.29 -17.98
C MET A 781 -18.50 -6.18 -16.75
N ALA A 782 -17.58 -5.22 -16.75
CA ALA A 782 -16.71 -4.93 -15.61
C ALA A 782 -17.30 -3.78 -14.79
N ILE A 783 -17.50 -4.02 -13.50
CA ILE A 783 -18.19 -3.10 -12.59
C ILE A 783 -17.33 -2.61 -11.41
N ASP A 784 -16.08 -3.05 -11.30
CA ASP A 784 -15.14 -2.53 -10.33
C ASP A 784 -14.64 -1.14 -10.71
N MET A 785 -14.65 -0.23 -9.74
CA MET A 785 -14.32 1.18 -9.93
C MET A 785 -13.53 1.72 -8.71
N TYR A 786 -12.96 2.91 -8.87
CA TYR A 786 -12.34 3.65 -7.77
C TYR A 786 -13.42 4.28 -6.86
N HIS A 787 -14.18 3.45 -6.12
CA HIS A 787 -15.35 3.91 -5.36
C HIS A 787 -15.04 5.01 -4.34
N VAL A 788 -13.95 4.90 -3.59
CA VAL A 788 -13.53 5.91 -2.61
C VAL A 788 -13.17 7.23 -3.29
N ASP A 789 -12.37 7.16 -4.35
CA ASP A 789 -11.97 8.34 -5.11
C ASP A 789 -13.17 9.00 -5.79
N ASN A 790 -14.05 8.20 -6.37
CA ASN A 790 -15.28 8.68 -7.00
C ASN A 790 -16.19 9.40 -6.00
N PHE A 791 -16.39 8.82 -4.82
CA PHE A 791 -17.16 9.44 -3.76
C PHE A 791 -16.52 10.76 -3.28
N ASN A 792 -15.20 10.78 -3.09
CA ASN A 792 -14.47 11.99 -2.72
C ASN A 792 -14.56 13.08 -3.80
N ASN A 793 -14.68 12.69 -5.06
CA ASN A 793 -14.95 13.57 -6.19
C ASN A 793 -16.44 13.91 -6.37
N GLY A 794 -17.30 13.40 -5.49
CA GLY A 794 -18.72 13.77 -5.38
C GLY A 794 -19.67 12.95 -6.25
N TYR A 795 -19.28 11.79 -6.75
CA TYR A 795 -20.14 10.94 -7.55
C TYR A 795 -19.95 9.45 -7.25
N MET A 796 -20.92 8.63 -7.68
CA MET A 796 -20.86 7.17 -7.64
C MET A 796 -21.52 6.57 -8.89
N GLU A 797 -21.09 5.35 -9.25
CA GLU A 797 -21.68 4.58 -10.34
C GLU A 797 -22.04 3.15 -9.91
N ALA A 798 -23.05 2.56 -10.55
CA ALA A 798 -23.41 1.15 -10.43
C ALA A 798 -24.00 0.62 -11.72
N LEU A 799 -23.98 -0.70 -11.94
CA LEU A 799 -24.65 -1.34 -13.05
C LEU A 799 -26.11 -1.60 -12.71
N GLN A 800 -27.01 -0.89 -13.35
CA GLN A 800 -28.44 -1.12 -13.25
C GLN A 800 -28.91 -1.98 -14.40
N PHE A 801 -29.77 -2.94 -14.08
CA PHE A 801 -30.53 -3.71 -15.07
C PHE A 801 -32.03 -3.45 -14.90
N GLU A 802 -32.71 -3.17 -15.97
CA GLU A 802 -34.18 -3.05 -15.97
C GLU A 802 -34.75 -3.52 -17.30
N LEU A 803 -35.64 -4.50 -17.24
CA LEU A 803 -36.42 -5.01 -18.36
C LEU A 803 -35.59 -5.40 -19.62
N GLY A 804 -34.44 -6.04 -19.40
CA GLY A 804 -33.58 -6.51 -20.49
C GLY A 804 -32.49 -5.53 -20.90
N CYS A 805 -32.46 -4.32 -20.34
CA CYS A 805 -31.48 -3.32 -20.67
C CYS A 805 -30.54 -3.08 -19.51
N PHE A 806 -29.24 -2.91 -19.80
CA PHE A 806 -28.24 -2.53 -18.86
C PHE A 806 -27.93 -1.04 -18.93
N TYR A 807 -27.75 -0.42 -17.79
CA TYR A 807 -27.45 1.00 -17.69
C TYR A 807 -26.29 1.21 -16.70
N ILE A 808 -25.45 2.19 -16.98
CA ILE A 808 -24.62 2.80 -15.95
C ILE A 808 -25.52 3.78 -15.19
N PHE A 809 -25.84 3.46 -13.96
CA PHE A 809 -26.45 4.40 -13.02
C PHE A 809 -25.34 5.26 -12.45
N HIS A 810 -25.39 6.56 -12.68
CA HIS A 810 -24.46 7.54 -12.17
C HIS A 810 -25.21 8.54 -11.29
N THR A 811 -24.71 8.81 -10.11
CA THR A 811 -25.27 9.83 -9.21
C THR A 811 -24.17 10.71 -8.64
N ASP A 812 -24.37 12.03 -8.68
CA ASP A 812 -23.54 13.05 -8.02
C ASP A 812 -24.15 13.52 -6.68
N ASN A 813 -25.00 12.70 -6.07
CA ASN A 813 -25.78 12.98 -4.87
C ASN A 813 -26.85 14.11 -5.04
N VAL A 814 -26.92 14.72 -6.21
CA VAL A 814 -27.92 15.72 -6.57
C VAL A 814 -28.70 15.26 -7.80
N ASN A 815 -27.99 14.84 -8.83
CA ASN A 815 -28.53 14.42 -10.11
C ASN A 815 -28.25 12.94 -10.34
N ASP A 816 -29.25 12.22 -10.83
CA ASP A 816 -29.14 10.83 -11.24
C ASP A 816 -29.23 10.74 -12.75
N THR A 817 -28.33 10.02 -13.35
CA THR A 817 -28.34 9.75 -14.80
C THR A 817 -28.19 8.27 -15.08
N TYR A 818 -28.76 7.85 -16.22
CA TYR A 818 -28.72 6.46 -16.67
C TYR A 818 -28.20 6.44 -18.10
N THR A 819 -27.04 5.85 -18.30
CA THR A 819 -26.44 5.68 -19.62
C THR A 819 -26.63 4.24 -20.09
N LEU A 820 -27.25 4.02 -21.21
CA LEU A 820 -27.44 2.66 -21.76
C LEU A 820 -26.08 2.03 -22.07
N LEU A 821 -25.86 0.82 -21.55
CA LEU A 821 -24.63 0.05 -21.73
C LEU A 821 -24.92 -1.16 -22.64
N GLY A 822 -24.46 -1.09 -23.89
CA GLY A 822 -24.67 -2.13 -24.87
C GLY A 822 -26.12 -2.23 -25.41
N ASP A 823 -26.42 -3.33 -26.07
CA ASP A 823 -27.75 -3.63 -26.62
C ASP A 823 -28.65 -4.28 -25.57
N CYS A 824 -29.95 -3.93 -25.62
CA CYS A 824 -30.93 -4.56 -24.75
C CYS A 824 -31.20 -6.00 -25.20
N ASP A 825 -31.22 -6.92 -24.23
CA ASP A 825 -31.60 -8.31 -24.47
C ASP A 825 -33.11 -8.43 -24.75
N SER A 826 -33.50 -9.39 -25.59
CA SER A 826 -34.90 -9.73 -25.76
C SER A 826 -35.44 -10.30 -24.45
N TYR A 827 -36.20 -9.50 -23.71
CA TYR A 827 -36.83 -9.90 -22.48
C TYR A 827 -38.14 -10.62 -22.79
N SER A 828 -38.15 -11.96 -22.63
CA SER A 828 -39.37 -12.75 -22.77
C SER A 828 -39.64 -13.56 -21.50
N ASN A 829 -40.43 -13.01 -20.60
CA ASN A 829 -40.96 -13.78 -19.47
C ASN A 829 -42.36 -14.30 -19.83
N VAL A 830 -42.48 -15.60 -20.07
CA VAL A 830 -43.77 -16.27 -20.40
C VAL A 830 -44.69 -16.40 -19.16
N LEU A 831 -44.26 -15.99 -17.97
CA LEU A 831 -45.03 -16.21 -16.73
C LEU A 831 -45.52 -14.94 -16.02
N ASP A 832 -45.25 -13.73 -16.53
CA ASP A 832 -45.76 -12.51 -15.91
C ASP A 832 -46.64 -11.72 -16.88
N ALA A 833 -47.95 -12.03 -16.84
CA ALA A 833 -48.95 -11.25 -17.57
C ALA A 833 -49.12 -9.81 -17.02
N ASN A 834 -48.24 -9.38 -16.10
CA ASN A 834 -48.32 -8.07 -15.43
C ASN A 834 -47.05 -7.23 -15.49
N VAL A 835 -46.02 -7.60 -16.24
CA VAL A 835 -44.81 -6.75 -16.37
C VAL A 835 -44.99 -5.77 -17.50
N ASN A 836 -45.23 -4.52 -17.18
CA ASN A 836 -45.41 -3.40 -18.09
C ASN A 836 -44.06 -3.08 -18.81
N ASN A 837 -44.06 -3.27 -20.12
CA ASN A 837 -42.95 -3.04 -21.03
C ASN A 837 -42.52 -1.56 -21.07
N GLY A 838 -41.71 -1.12 -20.14
CA GLY A 838 -41.03 0.20 -20.16
C GLY A 838 -41.77 1.34 -19.48
N PHE A 839 -42.74 1.08 -18.64
CA PHE A 839 -43.37 2.03 -17.73
C PHE A 839 -44.07 1.31 -16.56
N ASN A 840 -44.24 1.97 -15.43
CA ASN A 840 -44.97 1.44 -14.28
C ASN A 840 -46.35 2.03 -14.19
N ILE A 841 -47.33 1.20 -13.94
CA ILE A 841 -48.75 1.58 -13.70
C ILE A 841 -49.11 1.25 -12.27
N PHE A 842 -49.53 2.27 -11.51
CA PHE A 842 -49.89 2.04 -10.11
C PHE A 842 -50.99 3.02 -9.63
N PRO A 843 -51.78 2.65 -8.59
CA PRO A 843 -51.93 1.29 -8.11
C PRO A 843 -52.56 0.37 -9.16
N ASN A 844 -52.28 -0.93 -9.09
CA ASN A 844 -52.95 -1.92 -9.91
C ASN A 844 -53.32 -3.12 -9.01
N PRO A 845 -54.63 -3.36 -8.69
CA PRO A 845 -55.81 -2.64 -9.21
C PRO A 845 -55.89 -1.15 -8.86
N ASN A 846 -56.42 -0.37 -9.79
CA ASN A 846 -56.62 1.07 -9.65
C ASN A 846 -58.06 1.36 -9.19
N SER A 847 -58.25 2.39 -8.32
CA SER A 847 -59.57 2.78 -7.88
C SER A 847 -60.11 4.04 -8.58
N ASN A 848 -59.28 5.04 -8.84
CA ASN A 848 -59.70 6.30 -9.44
C ASN A 848 -58.65 6.95 -10.32
N ILE A 849 -57.43 7.05 -9.84
CA ILE A 849 -56.32 7.72 -10.57
C ILE A 849 -55.23 6.70 -10.89
N LEU A 850 -55.03 6.50 -12.14
CA LEU A 850 -53.97 5.69 -12.69
C LEU A 850 -52.69 6.54 -12.81
N ASN A 851 -51.72 6.20 -12.00
CA ASN A 851 -50.40 6.81 -12.15
C ASN A 851 -49.54 6.01 -13.13
N ILE A 852 -48.84 6.71 -13.98
CA ILE A 852 -47.91 6.14 -14.94
C ILE A 852 -46.52 6.74 -14.62
N LYS A 853 -45.62 5.91 -14.13
CA LYS A 853 -44.19 6.28 -14.07
C LYS A 853 -43.56 5.85 -15.37
N PHE A 854 -43.14 6.84 -16.17
CA PHE A 854 -42.65 6.66 -17.54
C PHE A 854 -41.24 7.25 -17.65
N PRO A 855 -40.28 6.57 -18.25
CA PRO A 855 -38.91 7.07 -18.42
C PRO A 855 -38.87 8.17 -19.49
N PHE A 856 -39.42 9.32 -19.15
CA PHE A 856 -39.64 10.46 -20.07
C PHE A 856 -38.36 10.98 -20.68
N GLU A 857 -37.27 11.03 -19.86
CA GLU A 857 -35.97 11.48 -20.34
C GLU A 857 -35.37 10.57 -21.43
N LYS A 858 -35.70 9.27 -21.39
CA LYS A 858 -35.21 8.29 -22.36
C LYS A 858 -36.09 8.22 -23.62
N LEU A 859 -37.39 8.43 -23.49
CA LEU A 859 -38.38 8.22 -24.57
C LEU A 859 -38.98 9.52 -25.11
N GLY A 860 -38.89 10.62 -24.37
CA GLY A 860 -39.41 11.92 -24.77
C GLY A 860 -40.95 11.96 -24.85
N LEU A 861 -41.44 12.99 -25.47
CA LEU A 861 -42.89 13.24 -25.66
C LEU A 861 -43.59 12.04 -26.33
N SER A 862 -44.54 11.43 -25.64
CA SER A 862 -45.22 10.19 -26.05
C SER A 862 -46.75 10.33 -25.95
N ASN A 863 -47.48 9.71 -26.85
CA ASN A 863 -48.94 9.66 -26.79
C ASN A 863 -49.39 8.40 -26.07
N TYR A 864 -50.40 8.52 -25.18
CA TYR A 864 -51.02 7.34 -24.60
C TYR A 864 -52.44 7.10 -25.13
N LYS A 865 -52.85 5.85 -25.06
CA LYS A 865 -54.24 5.40 -25.28
C LYS A 865 -54.58 4.36 -24.21
N VAL A 866 -55.72 4.50 -23.58
CA VAL A 866 -56.33 3.47 -22.75
C VAL A 866 -57.44 2.80 -23.55
N ILE A 867 -57.40 1.48 -23.61
CA ILE A 867 -58.27 0.67 -24.49
C ILE A 867 -59.01 -0.34 -23.59
N ASP A 868 -60.31 -0.52 -23.80
CA ASP A 868 -61.11 -1.55 -23.14
C ASP A 868 -60.89 -2.95 -23.76
N VAL A 869 -61.41 -3.98 -23.16
CA VAL A 869 -61.27 -5.38 -23.63
C VAL A 869 -61.95 -5.62 -25.00
N ASN A 870 -62.79 -4.70 -25.46
CA ASN A 870 -63.43 -4.76 -26.77
C ASN A 870 -62.67 -4.02 -27.84
N GLY A 871 -61.53 -3.41 -27.52
CA GLY A 871 -60.66 -2.64 -28.41
C GLY A 871 -61.08 -1.18 -28.59
N SER A 872 -62.03 -0.66 -27.79
CA SER A 872 -62.44 0.75 -27.86
C SER A 872 -61.52 1.65 -27.08
N ILE A 873 -61.06 2.75 -27.67
CA ILE A 873 -60.23 3.76 -26.97
C ILE A 873 -61.16 4.55 -26.05
N ILE A 874 -60.91 4.45 -24.74
CA ILE A 874 -61.69 5.14 -23.69
C ILE A 874 -61.03 6.43 -23.19
N SER A 875 -59.73 6.51 -23.26
CA SER A 875 -58.93 7.70 -22.90
C SER A 875 -57.68 7.81 -23.79
N SER A 876 -57.25 9.04 -24.10
CA SER A 876 -56.02 9.29 -24.82
C SER A 876 -55.47 10.68 -24.47
N GLY A 877 -54.16 10.81 -24.55
CA GLY A 877 -53.47 12.07 -24.22
C GLY A 877 -51.98 11.97 -24.47
N VAL A 878 -51.21 12.90 -23.88
CA VAL A 878 -49.79 13.02 -24.03
C VAL A 878 -49.13 12.86 -22.68
N ILE A 879 -48.07 12.06 -22.63
CA ILE A 879 -47.15 11.95 -21.51
C ILE A 879 -46.00 12.91 -21.77
N ASN A 880 -45.88 13.91 -20.89
CA ASN A 880 -44.90 14.99 -20.99
C ASN A 880 -44.05 15.15 -19.71
N SER A 881 -44.07 14.18 -18.82
CA SER A 881 -43.36 14.11 -17.54
C SER A 881 -43.11 12.67 -17.16
N GLU A 882 -42.15 12.47 -16.28
CA GLU A 882 -41.81 11.16 -15.73
C GLU A 882 -42.99 10.49 -14.99
N LEU A 883 -43.76 11.28 -14.26
CA LEU A 883 -44.96 10.82 -13.59
C LEU A 883 -46.18 11.52 -14.19
N SER A 884 -47.07 10.77 -14.77
CA SER A 884 -48.32 11.26 -15.37
C SER A 884 -49.52 10.55 -14.76
N ASN A 885 -50.63 11.27 -14.61
CA ASN A 885 -51.82 10.74 -13.98
C ASN A 885 -52.96 10.72 -15.00
N ILE A 886 -53.74 9.63 -15.02
CA ILE A 886 -54.98 9.52 -15.80
C ILE A 886 -56.13 9.34 -14.79
N ASP A 887 -57.14 10.20 -14.90
CA ASP A 887 -58.37 10.04 -14.11
C ASP A 887 -59.25 8.95 -14.72
N MET A 888 -59.44 7.88 -13.97
CA MET A 888 -60.24 6.70 -14.38
C MET A 888 -61.57 6.63 -13.62
N SER A 889 -61.91 7.62 -12.77
CA SER A 889 -63.10 7.60 -11.89
C SER A 889 -64.43 7.50 -12.63
N SER A 890 -64.49 7.85 -13.90
CA SER A 890 -65.72 7.83 -14.73
C SER A 890 -65.89 6.55 -15.57
N TYR A 891 -64.94 5.59 -15.47
CA TYR A 891 -64.98 4.37 -16.25
C TYR A 891 -65.40 3.16 -15.44
N SER A 892 -66.01 2.15 -16.08
CA SER A 892 -66.51 0.96 -15.40
C SER A 892 -65.34 0.07 -14.88
N GLU A 893 -65.63 -0.67 -13.79
CA GLU A 893 -64.71 -1.72 -13.31
C GLU A 893 -64.40 -2.71 -14.45
N GLY A 894 -63.11 -3.11 -14.57
CA GLY A 894 -62.68 -4.05 -15.61
C GLY A 894 -61.18 -4.00 -15.89
N THR A 895 -60.81 -4.81 -16.87
CA THR A 895 -59.43 -4.87 -17.34
C THR A 895 -59.25 -3.91 -18.54
N TYR A 896 -58.18 -3.11 -18.50
CA TYR A 896 -57.84 -2.13 -19.51
C TYR A 896 -56.42 -2.30 -20.00
N ILE A 897 -56.18 -1.89 -21.25
CA ILE A 897 -54.85 -1.90 -21.87
C ILE A 897 -54.40 -0.44 -22.05
N LEU A 898 -53.28 -0.08 -21.47
CA LEU A 898 -52.59 1.18 -21.70
C LEU A 898 -51.54 0.98 -22.78
N THR A 899 -51.63 1.77 -23.88
CA THR A 899 -50.64 1.80 -24.93
C THR A 899 -49.97 3.17 -24.97
N ILE A 900 -48.64 3.22 -24.92
CA ILE A 900 -47.86 4.44 -25.06
C ILE A 900 -47.06 4.37 -26.35
N THR A 901 -47.11 5.42 -27.15
CA THR A 901 -46.53 5.45 -28.51
C THR A 901 -45.71 6.74 -28.68
N ASN A 902 -44.52 6.60 -29.16
CA ASN A 902 -43.73 7.72 -29.71
C ASN A 902 -43.16 7.39 -31.08
N SER A 903 -42.28 8.26 -31.64
CA SER A 903 -41.70 8.07 -32.99
C SER A 903 -40.79 6.85 -33.08
N LYS A 904 -40.39 6.25 -31.98
CA LYS A 904 -39.43 5.14 -31.94
C LYS A 904 -40.00 3.82 -31.44
N LYS A 905 -41.06 3.83 -30.61
CA LYS A 905 -41.53 2.64 -29.92
C LYS A 905 -43.03 2.69 -29.59
N VAL A 906 -43.69 1.53 -29.55
CA VAL A 906 -45.03 1.31 -28.97
C VAL A 906 -44.85 0.40 -27.76
N ILE A 907 -45.35 0.82 -26.61
CA ILE A 907 -45.27 0.09 -25.34
C ILE A 907 -46.68 -0.12 -24.83
N THR A 908 -46.98 -1.32 -24.31
CA THR A 908 -48.31 -1.71 -23.86
C THR A 908 -48.27 -2.31 -22.47
N GLY A 909 -49.17 -1.93 -21.60
CA GLY A 909 -49.34 -2.51 -20.26
C GLY A 909 -50.80 -2.71 -19.94
N THR A 910 -51.14 -3.66 -19.05
CA THR A 910 -52.50 -3.98 -18.62
C THR A 910 -52.73 -3.58 -17.20
N PHE A 911 -53.87 -3.00 -16.85
CA PHE A 911 -54.26 -2.72 -15.50
C PHE A 911 -55.73 -3.06 -15.22
N ILE A 912 -56.08 -3.22 -13.95
CA ILE A 912 -57.43 -3.51 -13.48
C ILE A 912 -57.97 -2.25 -12.80
N LEU A 913 -59.15 -1.79 -13.23
CA LEU A 913 -59.89 -0.75 -12.54
C LEU A 913 -60.95 -1.40 -11.61
N LYS A 914 -60.92 -1.01 -10.35
CA LYS A 914 -61.82 -1.50 -9.32
C LYS A 914 -62.12 -0.37 -8.34
N HIS A 915 -63.35 0.11 -8.32
CA HIS A 915 -63.82 1.20 -7.45
C HIS A 915 -64.11 0.77 -6.02
#